data_96e0dfec9a7011fb41f0e32419e86af9
#
_entry.id   96e0dfec9a7011fb41f0e32419e86af9
#
_cell.length_a   1.000
_cell.length_b   1.000
_cell.length_c   1.000
_cell.angle_alpha   90.00
_cell.angle_beta   90.00
_cell.angle_gamma   90.00
#
_symmetry.space_group_name_H-M   'P 1'
#
loop_
_entity.id
_entity.type
_entity.pdbx_description
1 polymer ?
#
loop_
_entity_poly.entity_id
_entity_poly.type
_entity_poly.pdbx_seq_one_letter_code
_entity_poly.pdbx_strand_id
1 'polypeptide(L)'
;MILNELDSFSAKLKAFAAIGICWVLLGLYLSGYWFLIKIDIPPLQTTLMTIIDYWRYYGDNPAVQKWLIICTAGGFGVPGVAAFLLIAPVKKKLHGDARFATTRELKENNLLGEKGFILGKWGRKFIMLAGQLGALVSAPPRSGKGVGVVQPNMLSWPDSVVLLDIRQESWRLTSGFRKTFSDVHLFNPVDRKRRTMQWNALDYVSDDPMLRVNDIQKIGNMLSPDPPDGDPFWPASCRTLFLGLALYVFETPGMPRTFGEIVRQIMFGEGETIGEHWKNIIEERDASPNPLSSACKAALYDFIFTSGNTQSSIRKTFTAKLELWLNPLIDAATSKSTVDLRKLRSEKISIYIGIKPADLDYLQLIINLLAQQILELNMQEMPEDNPELKYQLGWIMDEFTAPGRMPIVAKTIGYLGGYNIRPLIIVQSLSQLIATYGEQVAQTIIECCAAELLYAPKSRRQAKDVSDQLGNTTVKNTSKSRPQFGMKSGTNSTSDTPRPLMLPQEVRMLGKKRQLIFVENMNTILCEKVFYYKERVFKKRLLPPAIQAIGDYTPPPAKVSKPKPKPDVKPEAQVLNEAGQLVTIVTRPIGVEDIESIDKRSLTDYNIDFENITTPSGDPVTDEEMQAVFGSFLNSIAD
;
A
#
# COMPACT_ATOMS: atom_id res chain seq x y z
N MET A 1 -9.87 0.06 47.44
CA MET A 1 -8.93 0.69 46.51
C MET A 1 -7.73 1.33 47.26
N ILE A 2 -7.94 2.23 48.17
CA ILE A 2 -6.88 2.95 48.93
C ILE A 2 -5.99 2.02 49.79
N LEU A 3 -6.51 0.93 50.34
CA LEU A 3 -5.72 0.01 51.18
C LEU A 3 -4.75 -0.91 50.43
N ASN A 4 -4.90 -1.05 49.11
CA ASN A 4 -3.99 -1.87 48.29
C ASN A 4 -2.72 -1.15 47.87
N GLU A 5 -2.69 0.17 47.92
CA GLU A 5 -1.53 1.02 47.60
C GLU A 5 -0.59 1.24 48.77
N LEU A 6 -0.95 0.76 49.98
CA LEU A 6 -0.13 0.91 51.18
C LEU A 6 0.83 -0.28 51.34
N ASP A 7 2.13 -0.03 51.35
CA ASP A 7 3.17 -1.08 51.35
C ASP A 7 3.42 -1.71 52.73
N SER A 8 3.05 -1.09 53.82
CA SER A 8 3.34 -1.61 55.17
C SER A 8 2.10 -2.09 55.90
N PHE A 9 2.22 -3.18 56.66
CA PHE A 9 1.15 -3.72 57.50
C PHE A 9 0.62 -2.69 58.50
N SER A 10 1.52 -1.88 59.11
CA SER A 10 1.13 -0.84 60.06
C SER A 10 0.33 0.29 59.40
N ALA A 11 0.61 0.65 58.15
CA ALA A 11 -0.16 1.63 57.41
C ALA A 11 -1.57 1.10 57.04
N LYS A 12 -1.70 -0.18 56.70
CA LYS A 12 -2.99 -0.82 56.47
C LYS A 12 -3.84 -0.86 57.74
N LEU A 13 -3.23 -1.19 58.86
CA LEU A 13 -3.95 -1.23 60.17
C LEU A 13 -4.44 0.15 60.57
N LYS A 14 -3.62 1.21 60.40
CA LYS A 14 -4.00 2.60 60.67
C LYS A 14 -5.14 3.06 59.76
N ALA A 15 -5.10 2.73 58.46
CA ALA A 15 -6.13 3.08 57.51
C ALA A 15 -7.46 2.35 57.85
N PHE A 16 -7.37 1.09 58.24
CA PHE A 16 -8.53 0.31 58.68
C PHE A 16 -9.20 0.91 59.93
N ALA A 17 -8.36 1.30 60.92
CA ALA A 17 -8.86 1.95 62.12
C ALA A 17 -9.49 3.32 61.82
N ALA A 18 -8.87 4.11 60.93
CA ALA A 18 -9.42 5.39 60.50
C ALA A 18 -10.77 5.26 59.78
N ILE A 19 -10.91 4.30 58.86
CA ILE A 19 -12.17 4.00 58.16
C ILE A 19 -13.24 3.56 59.17
N GLY A 20 -12.89 2.72 60.14
CA GLY A 20 -13.79 2.28 61.22
C GLY A 20 -14.28 3.42 62.08
N ILE A 21 -13.37 4.32 62.48
CA ILE A 21 -13.73 5.50 63.26
C ILE A 21 -14.65 6.44 62.46
N CYS A 22 -14.31 6.70 61.18
CA CYS A 22 -15.18 7.49 60.31
C CYS A 22 -16.56 6.86 60.10
N TRP A 23 -16.65 5.55 59.97
CA TRP A 23 -17.89 4.84 59.83
C TRP A 23 -18.78 5.00 61.07
N VAL A 24 -18.19 4.88 62.28
CA VAL A 24 -18.92 5.05 63.54
C VAL A 24 -19.41 6.50 63.72
N LEU A 25 -18.53 7.48 63.50
CA LEU A 25 -18.88 8.90 63.61
C LEU A 25 -19.98 9.32 62.63
N LEU A 26 -19.85 8.92 61.35
CA LEU A 26 -20.87 9.17 60.32
C LEU A 26 -22.15 8.44 60.63
N GLY A 27 -22.07 7.19 61.07
CA GLY A 27 -23.24 6.38 61.45
C GLY A 27 -24.05 7.01 62.56
N LEU A 28 -23.39 7.45 63.65
CA LEU A 28 -24.05 8.15 64.74
C LEU A 28 -24.69 9.48 64.30
N TYR A 29 -23.95 10.29 63.53
CA TYR A 29 -24.46 11.57 63.04
C TYR A 29 -25.66 11.39 62.10
N LEU A 30 -25.57 10.53 61.10
CA LEU A 30 -26.64 10.29 60.11
C LEU A 30 -27.87 9.65 60.76
N SER A 31 -27.66 8.77 61.72
CA SER A 31 -28.78 8.17 62.50
C SER A 31 -29.54 9.25 63.26
N GLY A 32 -28.85 10.14 63.97
CA GLY A 32 -29.46 11.26 64.66
C GLY A 32 -30.12 12.27 63.70
N TYR A 33 -29.46 12.60 62.60
CA TYR A 33 -29.97 13.50 61.56
C TYR A 33 -31.29 13.00 60.96
N TRP A 34 -31.39 11.77 60.55
CA TRP A 34 -32.64 11.19 60.01
C TRP A 34 -33.72 11.02 61.04
N PHE A 35 -33.33 10.74 62.29
CA PHE A 35 -34.28 10.66 63.37
C PHE A 35 -34.92 12.02 63.71
N LEU A 36 -34.12 13.11 63.78
CA LEU A 36 -34.64 14.46 63.97
C LEU A 36 -35.58 14.90 62.86
N ILE A 37 -35.24 14.62 61.59
CA ILE A 37 -36.14 14.88 60.47
C ILE A 37 -37.50 14.17 60.69
N LYS A 38 -37.47 12.93 61.17
CA LYS A 38 -38.69 12.16 61.38
C LYS A 38 -39.60 12.67 62.45
N ILE A 39 -39.08 13.38 63.46
CA ILE A 39 -39.82 13.98 64.58
C ILE A 39 -40.04 15.47 64.39
N ASP A 40 -39.83 16.04 63.16
CA ASP A 40 -40.02 17.44 62.78
C ASP A 40 -39.17 18.46 63.59
N ILE A 41 -37.98 18.02 64.06
CA ILE A 41 -36.99 18.91 64.69
C ILE A 41 -35.92 19.29 63.64
N PRO A 42 -35.42 20.58 63.65
CA PRO A 42 -34.43 20.98 62.70
C PRO A 42 -33.18 20.08 62.72
N PRO A 43 -32.82 19.43 61.62
CA PRO A 43 -31.76 18.41 61.59
C PRO A 43 -30.34 19.02 61.81
N LEU A 44 -30.20 20.34 61.69
CA LEU A 44 -28.94 21.05 62.00
C LEU A 44 -28.56 21.02 63.51
N GLN A 45 -29.46 20.62 64.37
CA GLN A 45 -29.19 20.43 65.79
C GLN A 45 -28.62 19.05 66.12
N THR A 46 -28.37 18.21 65.14
CA THR A 46 -27.81 16.88 65.35
C THR A 46 -26.41 16.94 65.90
N THR A 47 -26.16 16.25 66.99
CA THR A 47 -24.85 15.96 67.58
C THR A 47 -24.54 14.46 67.46
N LEU A 48 -23.31 14.06 67.70
CA LEU A 48 -22.94 12.62 67.73
C LEU A 48 -23.66 11.84 68.82
N MET A 49 -24.12 12.52 69.88
CA MET A 49 -24.84 11.88 70.98
C MET A 49 -26.35 11.82 70.76
N THR A 50 -26.89 12.58 69.80
CA THR A 50 -28.34 12.69 69.59
C THR A 50 -29.05 11.33 69.55
N ILE A 51 -28.59 10.43 68.72
CA ILE A 51 -29.25 9.11 68.57
C ILE A 51 -29.13 8.26 69.85
N ILE A 52 -27.99 8.37 70.59
CA ILE A 52 -27.72 7.68 71.83
C ILE A 52 -28.64 8.19 72.91
N ASP A 53 -28.80 9.51 73.05
CA ASP A 53 -29.68 10.14 74.05
C ASP A 53 -31.13 9.77 73.82
N TYR A 54 -31.58 9.81 72.54
CA TYR A 54 -32.95 9.37 72.23
C TYR A 54 -33.16 7.89 72.50
N TRP A 55 -32.17 7.02 72.29
CA TRP A 55 -32.22 5.62 72.67
C TRP A 55 -32.33 5.43 74.19
N ARG A 56 -31.58 6.26 74.97
CA ARG A 56 -31.53 6.18 76.42
C ARG A 56 -32.82 6.67 77.10
N TYR A 57 -33.46 7.73 76.55
CA TYR A 57 -34.61 8.35 77.16
C TYR A 57 -35.96 7.83 76.64
N TYR A 58 -35.97 7.38 75.37
CA TYR A 58 -37.25 7.00 74.71
C TYR A 58 -37.19 5.59 74.09
N GLY A 59 -36.16 4.79 74.32
CA GLY A 59 -36.00 3.45 73.78
C GLY A 59 -37.11 2.44 74.19
N ASP A 60 -37.75 2.66 75.33
CA ASP A 60 -38.82 1.81 75.83
C ASP A 60 -40.23 2.14 75.26
N ASN A 61 -40.32 3.23 74.49
CA ASN A 61 -41.61 3.57 73.85
C ASN A 61 -41.69 2.90 72.46
N PRO A 62 -42.68 1.96 72.25
CA PRO A 62 -42.73 1.19 71.02
C PRO A 62 -42.91 2.01 69.75
N ALA A 63 -43.59 3.16 69.82
CA ALA A 63 -43.80 4.05 68.68
C ALA A 63 -42.48 4.75 68.24
N VAL A 64 -41.63 5.14 69.18
CA VAL A 64 -40.35 5.81 68.97
C VAL A 64 -39.28 4.77 68.66
N GLN A 65 -39.28 3.63 69.32
CA GLN A 65 -38.33 2.54 69.14
C GLN A 65 -38.23 2.08 67.68
N LYS A 66 -39.38 1.94 67.01
CA LYS A 66 -39.42 1.56 65.57
C LYS A 66 -38.60 2.49 64.69
N TRP A 67 -38.75 3.81 64.95
CA TRP A 67 -38.03 4.80 64.15
C TRP A 67 -36.56 4.91 64.55
N LEU A 68 -36.22 4.73 65.82
CA LEU A 68 -34.84 4.64 66.29
C LEU A 68 -34.11 3.48 65.61
N ILE A 69 -34.74 2.30 65.52
CA ILE A 69 -34.17 1.14 64.82
C ILE A 69 -33.94 1.46 63.33
N ILE A 70 -34.95 2.00 62.62
CA ILE A 70 -34.87 2.28 61.22
C ILE A 70 -33.76 3.32 60.90
N CYS A 71 -33.74 4.43 61.67
CA CYS A 71 -32.75 5.51 61.46
C CYS A 71 -31.33 5.06 61.84
N THR A 72 -31.17 4.24 62.90
CA THR A 72 -29.88 3.67 63.26
C THR A 72 -29.39 2.67 62.20
N ALA A 73 -30.27 1.75 61.77
CA ALA A 73 -29.90 0.81 60.73
C ALA A 73 -29.52 1.48 59.39
N GLY A 74 -30.26 2.52 58.98
CA GLY A 74 -29.95 3.33 57.81
C GLY A 74 -28.65 4.11 57.95
N GLY A 75 -28.52 4.83 59.08
CA GLY A 75 -27.37 5.70 59.39
C GLY A 75 -26.03 4.94 59.41
N PHE A 76 -26.01 3.71 59.91
CA PHE A 76 -24.82 2.84 59.88
C PHE A 76 -24.72 2.04 58.57
N GLY A 77 -25.85 1.67 57.96
CA GLY A 77 -25.89 0.85 56.76
C GLY A 77 -25.27 1.54 55.53
N VAL A 78 -25.61 2.81 55.30
CA VAL A 78 -25.12 3.54 54.13
C VAL A 78 -23.60 3.77 54.18
N PRO A 79 -23.03 4.32 55.28
CA PRO A 79 -21.57 4.43 55.42
C PRO A 79 -20.88 3.06 55.48
N GLY A 80 -21.55 2.01 56.02
CA GLY A 80 -21.02 0.66 56.08
C GLY A 80 -20.84 0.03 54.69
N VAL A 81 -21.78 0.23 53.79
CA VAL A 81 -21.65 -0.21 52.37
C VAL A 81 -20.51 0.56 51.69
N ALA A 82 -20.39 1.89 51.92
CA ALA A 82 -19.31 2.67 51.39
C ALA A 82 -17.94 2.21 51.93
N ALA A 83 -17.81 1.97 53.23
CA ALA A 83 -16.60 1.45 53.84
C ALA A 83 -16.24 0.03 53.29
N PHE A 84 -17.24 -0.85 53.12
CA PHE A 84 -17.01 -2.16 52.51
C PHE A 84 -16.48 -2.08 51.09
N LEU A 85 -17.00 -1.16 50.26
CA LEU A 85 -16.52 -0.95 48.88
C LEU A 85 -15.08 -0.40 48.86
N LEU A 86 -14.67 0.41 49.83
CA LEU A 86 -13.31 0.92 49.98
C LEU A 86 -12.30 -0.14 50.43
N ILE A 87 -12.77 -1.10 51.24
CA ILE A 87 -11.93 -2.16 51.83
C ILE A 87 -11.88 -3.40 50.94
N ALA A 88 -12.88 -3.61 50.09
CA ALA A 88 -12.98 -4.80 49.24
C ALA A 88 -11.68 -5.05 48.46
N PRO A 89 -11.02 -6.20 48.59
CA PRO A 89 -9.73 -6.46 47.93
C PRO A 89 -9.93 -6.54 46.41
N VAL A 90 -9.24 -5.70 45.69
CA VAL A 90 -9.10 -5.88 44.25
C VAL A 90 -8.17 -7.07 44.02
N LYS A 91 -8.74 -8.18 43.55
CA LYS A 91 -7.97 -9.38 43.23
C LYS A 91 -7.05 -9.08 42.07
N LYS A 92 -5.74 -8.99 42.30
CA LYS A 92 -4.73 -8.96 41.23
C LYS A 92 -4.76 -10.31 40.53
N LYS A 93 -4.88 -10.30 39.20
CA LYS A 93 -4.79 -11.51 38.39
C LYS A 93 -3.33 -11.84 38.17
N LEU A 94 -2.87 -12.98 38.72
CA LEU A 94 -1.45 -13.37 38.80
C LEU A 94 -0.79 -13.62 37.43
N HIS A 95 -1.55 -14.08 36.44
CA HIS A 95 -1.05 -14.53 35.13
C HIS A 95 -1.50 -13.66 33.96
N GLY A 96 -1.97 -12.45 34.22
CA GLY A 96 -2.46 -11.52 33.22
C GLY A 96 -3.97 -11.28 33.27
N ASP A 97 -4.38 -10.18 32.70
CA ASP A 97 -5.77 -9.71 32.63
C ASP A 97 -6.21 -9.43 31.18
N ALA A 98 -5.69 -10.24 30.24
CA ALA A 98 -6.08 -10.10 28.85
C ALA A 98 -7.59 -10.32 28.70
N ARG A 99 -8.25 -9.40 28.03
CA ARG A 99 -9.69 -9.42 27.75
C ARG A 99 -10.00 -8.68 26.45
N PHE A 100 -11.17 -8.90 25.91
CA PHE A 100 -11.63 -8.10 24.78
C PHE A 100 -12.09 -6.71 25.21
N ALA A 101 -12.02 -5.79 24.28
CA ALA A 101 -12.45 -4.41 24.45
C ALA A 101 -13.94 -4.32 24.80
N THR A 102 -14.29 -3.34 25.60
CA THR A 102 -15.67 -3.03 26.01
C THR A 102 -16.24 -1.89 25.17
N THR A 103 -17.57 -1.72 25.20
CA THR A 103 -18.23 -0.58 24.53
C THR A 103 -17.75 0.78 25.06
N ARG A 104 -17.34 0.83 26.32
CA ARG A 104 -16.81 2.05 26.95
C ARG A 104 -15.48 2.44 26.33
N GLU A 105 -14.55 1.49 26.18
CA GLU A 105 -13.24 1.72 25.56
C GLU A 105 -13.38 2.14 24.09
N LEU A 106 -14.30 1.54 23.33
CA LEU A 106 -14.56 1.95 21.95
C LEU A 106 -15.05 3.40 21.85
N LYS A 107 -15.85 3.87 22.83
CA LYS A 107 -16.33 5.26 22.89
C LYS A 107 -15.20 6.22 23.30
N GLU A 108 -14.43 5.86 24.32
CA GLU A 108 -13.30 6.66 24.81
C GLU A 108 -12.24 6.87 23.73
N ASN A 109 -12.02 5.90 22.85
CA ASN A 109 -11.13 5.97 21.69
C ASN A 109 -11.79 6.47 20.39
N ASN A 110 -12.98 7.06 20.45
CA ASN A 110 -13.72 7.59 19.30
C ASN A 110 -13.96 6.61 18.14
N LEU A 111 -13.93 5.29 18.42
CA LEU A 111 -14.11 4.25 17.39
C LEU A 111 -15.58 4.02 17.01
N LEU A 112 -16.54 4.63 17.71
CA LEU A 112 -17.98 4.59 17.39
C LEU A 112 -18.50 5.92 16.82
N GLY A 113 -17.59 6.74 16.24
CA GLY A 113 -17.89 8.00 15.58
C GLY A 113 -18.50 7.82 14.17
N GLU A 114 -18.60 8.92 13.43
CA GLU A 114 -19.27 8.95 12.12
C GLU A 114 -18.29 9.04 10.94
N LYS A 115 -17.03 9.40 11.18
CA LYS A 115 -16.03 9.67 10.12
C LYS A 115 -14.82 8.74 10.25
N GLY A 116 -14.26 8.34 9.12
CA GLY A 116 -13.05 7.53 9.03
C GLY A 116 -13.23 6.25 8.23
N PHE A 117 -12.23 5.36 8.30
CA PHE A 117 -12.35 4.04 7.70
C PHE A 117 -13.24 3.12 8.53
N ILE A 118 -14.15 2.43 7.87
CA ILE A 118 -14.95 1.37 8.48
C ILE A 118 -14.07 0.14 8.66
N LEU A 119 -13.84 -0.22 9.92
CA LEU A 119 -13.05 -1.39 10.29
C LEU A 119 -13.91 -2.62 10.56
N GLY A 120 -15.13 -2.43 11.09
CA GLY A 120 -15.99 -3.53 11.49
C GLY A 120 -17.35 -3.06 12.01
N LYS A 121 -18.07 -3.96 12.69
CA LYS A 121 -19.40 -3.69 13.24
C LYS A 121 -19.48 -4.10 14.70
N TRP A 122 -20.02 -3.21 15.54
CA TRP A 122 -20.29 -3.41 16.95
C TRP A 122 -21.78 -3.22 17.24
N GLY A 123 -22.50 -4.31 17.34
CA GLY A 123 -23.94 -4.27 17.42
C GLY A 123 -24.58 -3.63 16.17
N ARG A 124 -25.22 -2.48 16.34
CA ARG A 124 -25.84 -1.73 15.23
C ARG A 124 -24.95 -0.62 14.65
N LYS A 125 -23.79 -0.33 15.27
CA LYS A 125 -22.88 0.75 14.86
C LYS A 125 -21.69 0.19 14.11
N PHE A 126 -21.11 1.00 13.21
CA PHE A 126 -19.83 0.68 12.61
C PHE A 126 -18.68 1.10 13.54
N ILE A 127 -17.60 0.34 13.51
CA ILE A 127 -16.33 0.73 14.11
C ILE A 127 -15.60 1.55 13.07
N MET A 128 -15.29 2.79 13.41
CA MET A 128 -14.71 3.78 12.51
C MET A 128 -13.32 4.17 13.01
N LEU A 129 -12.32 4.08 12.17
CA LEU A 129 -10.99 4.64 12.45
C LEU A 129 -11.00 6.12 12.04
N ALA A 130 -11.10 7.00 13.00
CA ALA A 130 -10.99 8.45 12.79
C ALA A 130 -9.50 8.87 12.69
N GLY A 131 -9.24 10.16 12.44
CA GLY A 131 -7.89 10.74 12.42
C GLY A 131 -7.18 10.65 11.08
N GLN A 132 -5.85 10.57 11.12
CA GLN A 132 -4.97 10.65 9.95
C GLN A 132 -4.27 9.33 9.61
N LEU A 133 -4.18 8.41 10.56
CA LEU A 133 -3.44 7.15 10.40
C LEU A 133 -4.23 6.12 9.59
N GLY A 134 -3.50 5.21 8.98
CA GLY A 134 -4.03 4.14 8.15
C GLY A 134 -4.37 2.86 8.92
N ALA A 135 -4.80 1.84 8.17
CA ALA A 135 -5.09 0.51 8.71
C ALA A 135 -4.52 -0.59 7.82
N LEU A 136 -4.09 -1.67 8.45
CA LEU A 136 -3.66 -2.91 7.79
C LEU A 136 -4.75 -3.98 7.95
N VAL A 137 -5.01 -4.71 6.89
CA VAL A 137 -5.97 -5.82 6.86
C VAL A 137 -5.28 -7.11 6.43
N SER A 138 -5.18 -8.07 7.32
CA SER A 138 -4.69 -9.41 7.01
C SER A 138 -5.90 -10.35 6.82
N ALA A 139 -6.17 -10.71 5.56
CA ALA A 139 -7.39 -11.44 5.20
C ALA A 139 -7.13 -12.49 4.11
N PRO A 140 -7.17 -13.80 4.43
CA PRO A 140 -6.95 -14.86 3.46
C PRO A 140 -7.88 -14.80 2.25
N PRO A 141 -7.50 -15.42 1.11
CA PRO A 141 -8.35 -15.47 -0.07
C PRO A 141 -9.74 -16.03 0.25
N ARG A 142 -10.78 -15.46 -0.34
CA ARG A 142 -12.21 -15.81 -0.16
C ARG A 142 -12.74 -15.61 1.27
N SER A 143 -12.04 -14.85 2.11
CA SER A 143 -12.48 -14.52 3.49
C SER A 143 -13.47 -13.35 3.56
N GLY A 144 -13.74 -12.70 2.42
CA GLY A 144 -14.68 -11.57 2.32
C GLY A 144 -14.05 -10.20 2.53
N LYS A 145 -12.73 -10.02 2.25
CA LYS A 145 -12.03 -8.74 2.39
C LYS A 145 -12.68 -7.62 1.55
N GLY A 146 -12.92 -7.84 0.27
CA GLY A 146 -13.60 -6.88 -0.60
C GLY A 146 -14.98 -6.51 -0.07
N VAL A 147 -15.78 -7.53 0.26
CA VAL A 147 -17.16 -7.35 0.78
C VAL A 147 -17.20 -6.62 2.11
N GLY A 148 -16.24 -6.90 3.00
CA GLY A 148 -16.27 -6.44 4.41
C GLY A 148 -15.50 -5.17 4.68
N VAL A 149 -14.51 -4.85 3.84
CA VAL A 149 -13.62 -3.70 4.05
C VAL A 149 -13.64 -2.77 2.84
N VAL A 150 -13.27 -3.24 1.64
CA VAL A 150 -13.11 -2.37 0.48
C VAL A 150 -14.42 -1.70 0.10
N GLN A 151 -15.47 -2.49 -0.19
CA GLN A 151 -16.75 -1.96 -0.65
C GLN A 151 -17.43 -1.02 0.38
N PRO A 152 -17.49 -1.37 1.69
CA PRO A 152 -18.02 -0.45 2.70
C PRO A 152 -17.27 0.89 2.73
N ASN A 153 -15.95 0.86 2.64
CA ASN A 153 -15.15 2.09 2.63
C ASN A 153 -15.34 2.89 1.34
N MET A 154 -15.35 2.28 0.18
CA MET A 154 -15.63 2.96 -1.08
C MET A 154 -17.02 3.59 -1.12
N LEU A 155 -18.01 2.98 -0.47
CA LEU A 155 -19.39 3.48 -0.35
C LEU A 155 -19.61 4.47 0.79
N SER A 156 -18.61 4.73 1.65
CA SER A 156 -18.75 5.64 2.81
C SER A 156 -17.71 6.75 2.87
N TRP A 157 -16.52 6.54 2.31
CA TRP A 157 -15.44 7.50 2.34
C TRP A 157 -15.83 8.81 1.65
N PRO A 158 -15.82 9.96 2.34
CA PRO A 158 -16.42 11.20 1.80
C PRO A 158 -15.49 11.99 0.88
N ASP A 159 -14.19 11.71 0.91
CA ASP A 159 -13.17 12.51 0.27
C ASP A 159 -12.54 11.78 -0.93
N SER A 160 -11.41 12.23 -1.41
CA SER A 160 -10.70 11.62 -2.52
C SER A 160 -10.23 10.21 -2.21
N VAL A 161 -10.14 9.37 -3.23
CA VAL A 161 -9.67 8.00 -3.08
C VAL A 161 -8.90 7.52 -4.30
N VAL A 162 -7.82 6.81 -4.05
CA VAL A 162 -7.13 5.99 -5.05
C VAL A 162 -7.26 4.54 -4.61
N LEU A 163 -7.80 3.71 -5.48
CA LEU A 163 -8.03 2.29 -5.21
C LEU A 163 -7.35 1.41 -6.25
N LEU A 164 -6.51 0.48 -5.82
CA LEU A 164 -6.08 -0.64 -6.66
C LEU A 164 -7.19 -1.71 -6.71
N ASP A 165 -7.85 -1.84 -7.87
CA ASP A 165 -9.01 -2.71 -8.09
C ASP A 165 -8.69 -3.81 -9.13
N ILE A 166 -8.05 -4.89 -8.69
CA ILE A 166 -7.52 -5.96 -9.56
C ILE A 166 -8.57 -6.66 -10.43
N ARG A 167 -9.85 -6.59 -10.07
CA ARG A 167 -10.95 -7.24 -10.80
C ARG A 167 -11.95 -6.29 -11.39
N GLN A 168 -11.75 -4.99 -11.20
CA GLN A 168 -12.73 -3.95 -11.49
C GLN A 168 -14.11 -4.24 -10.85
N GLU A 169 -14.11 -4.96 -9.73
CA GLU A 169 -15.32 -5.25 -8.98
C GLU A 169 -15.80 -4.00 -8.24
N SER A 170 -14.86 -3.29 -7.61
CA SER A 170 -15.15 -2.05 -6.90
C SER A 170 -15.58 -0.93 -7.84
N TRP A 171 -14.97 -0.82 -9.02
CA TRP A 171 -15.44 0.07 -10.07
C TRP A 171 -16.92 -0.16 -10.38
N ARG A 172 -17.29 -1.40 -10.67
CA ARG A 172 -18.68 -1.75 -11.03
C ARG A 172 -19.68 -1.47 -9.92
N LEU A 173 -19.29 -1.65 -8.66
CA LEU A 173 -20.20 -1.55 -7.51
C LEU A 173 -20.27 -0.14 -6.93
N THR A 174 -19.22 0.66 -7.02
CA THR A 174 -19.10 1.89 -6.21
C THR A 174 -18.88 3.16 -7.02
N SER A 175 -18.44 3.07 -8.29
CA SER A 175 -18.14 4.25 -9.10
C SER A 175 -19.38 5.13 -9.34
N GLY A 176 -20.55 4.52 -9.53
CA GLY A 176 -21.79 5.26 -9.71
C GLY A 176 -22.17 6.11 -8.50
N PHE A 177 -22.02 5.57 -7.29
CA PHE A 177 -22.23 6.34 -6.07
C PHE A 177 -21.19 7.44 -5.91
N ARG A 178 -19.92 7.12 -6.12
CA ARG A 178 -18.85 8.12 -6.00
C ARG A 178 -19.03 9.27 -6.99
N LYS A 179 -19.52 9.01 -8.18
CA LYS A 179 -19.81 10.04 -9.19
C LYS A 179 -20.85 11.06 -8.73
N THR A 180 -21.64 10.78 -7.69
CA THR A 180 -22.62 11.75 -7.17
C THR A 180 -21.98 12.94 -6.44
N PHE A 181 -20.70 12.83 -6.04
CA PHE A 181 -20.02 13.86 -5.24
C PHE A 181 -18.50 13.99 -5.53
N SER A 182 -17.95 13.18 -6.41
CA SER A 182 -16.53 13.24 -6.80
C SER A 182 -16.37 13.04 -8.30
N ASP A 183 -15.27 13.51 -8.86
CA ASP A 183 -14.87 13.17 -10.21
C ASP A 183 -14.28 11.75 -10.22
N VAL A 184 -14.75 10.88 -11.14
CA VAL A 184 -14.47 9.44 -11.07
C VAL A 184 -13.79 8.95 -12.33
N HIS A 185 -12.62 8.33 -12.16
CA HIS A 185 -11.78 7.89 -13.25
C HIS A 185 -11.35 6.44 -13.08
N LEU A 186 -11.29 5.72 -14.22
CA LEU A 186 -10.75 4.37 -14.30
C LEU A 186 -9.44 4.40 -15.08
N PHE A 187 -8.36 3.95 -14.49
CA PHE A 187 -7.08 3.74 -15.16
C PHE A 187 -6.90 2.25 -15.51
N ASN A 188 -6.93 1.94 -16.80
CA ASN A 188 -6.64 0.62 -17.35
C ASN A 188 -5.97 0.78 -18.72
N PRO A 189 -4.65 0.96 -18.77
CA PRO A 189 -3.94 1.31 -20.01
C PRO A 189 -3.99 0.25 -21.10
N VAL A 190 -4.42 -0.97 -20.78
CA VAL A 190 -4.56 -2.08 -21.74
C VAL A 190 -6.02 -2.45 -22.04
N ASP A 191 -6.98 -1.58 -21.70
CA ASP A 191 -8.39 -1.84 -22.05
C ASP A 191 -8.59 -1.86 -23.57
N ARG A 192 -9.04 -3.00 -24.10
CA ARG A 192 -9.27 -3.19 -25.54
C ARG A 192 -10.27 -2.21 -26.14
N LYS A 193 -11.15 -1.64 -25.32
CA LYS A 193 -12.11 -0.60 -25.71
C LYS A 193 -11.61 0.81 -25.47
N ARG A 194 -10.35 0.94 -25.02
CA ARG A 194 -9.68 2.23 -24.71
C ARG A 194 -10.43 3.08 -23.69
N ARG A 195 -11.23 2.50 -22.81
CA ARG A 195 -11.97 3.17 -21.75
C ARG A 195 -11.08 3.31 -20.53
N THR A 196 -10.22 4.30 -20.57
CA THR A 196 -9.27 4.60 -19.52
C THR A 196 -9.08 6.10 -19.40
N MET A 197 -8.86 6.59 -18.19
CA MET A 197 -8.25 7.91 -18.07
C MET A 197 -6.86 7.86 -18.68
N GLN A 198 -6.40 8.98 -19.20
CA GLN A 198 -5.03 9.12 -19.67
C GLN A 198 -4.20 9.80 -18.59
N TRP A 199 -2.96 9.36 -18.44
CA TRP A 199 -2.01 9.91 -17.49
C TRP A 199 -0.60 9.85 -18.08
N ASN A 200 0.04 11.00 -18.18
CA ASN A 200 1.41 11.15 -18.63
C ASN A 200 2.28 11.67 -17.47
N ALA A 201 3.25 10.89 -17.05
CA ALA A 201 4.12 11.29 -15.95
C ALA A 201 4.93 12.55 -16.25
N LEU A 202 5.23 12.82 -17.54
CA LEU A 202 6.00 13.98 -17.97
C LEU A 202 5.21 15.29 -17.95
N ASP A 203 3.87 15.26 -17.85
CA ASP A 203 3.04 16.47 -17.72
C ASP A 203 3.25 17.19 -16.38
N TYR A 204 3.88 16.53 -15.41
CA TYR A 204 4.18 17.08 -14.07
C TYR A 204 5.61 17.59 -13.94
N VAL A 205 6.39 17.55 -15.02
CA VAL A 205 7.72 18.15 -15.10
C VAL A 205 7.57 19.65 -15.32
N SER A 206 8.30 20.45 -14.56
CA SER A 206 8.26 21.91 -14.62
C SER A 206 8.73 22.44 -15.98
N ASP A 207 8.05 23.48 -16.45
CA ASP A 207 8.52 24.25 -17.61
C ASP A 207 9.70 25.16 -17.27
N ASP A 208 9.95 25.44 -15.97
CA ASP A 208 11.14 26.16 -15.52
C ASP A 208 12.40 25.28 -15.71
N PRO A 209 13.37 25.72 -16.51
CA PRO A 209 14.61 24.97 -16.75
C PRO A 209 15.39 24.62 -15.47
N MET A 210 15.29 25.46 -14.42
CA MET A 210 15.98 25.21 -13.15
C MET A 210 15.38 24.04 -12.37
N LEU A 211 14.07 23.85 -12.47
CA LEU A 211 13.34 22.78 -11.76
C LEU A 211 13.22 21.50 -12.61
N ARG A 212 13.17 21.65 -13.93
CA ARG A 212 12.97 20.58 -14.91
C ARG A 212 13.93 19.40 -14.73
N VAL A 213 15.21 19.70 -14.57
CA VAL A 213 16.26 18.68 -14.40
C VAL A 213 15.97 17.82 -13.17
N ASN A 214 15.65 18.45 -12.04
CA ASN A 214 15.31 17.76 -10.80
C ASN A 214 14.07 16.87 -10.96
N ASP A 215 13.02 17.35 -11.62
CA ASP A 215 11.78 16.58 -11.81
C ASP A 215 12.01 15.38 -12.74
N ILE A 216 12.79 15.55 -13.83
CA ILE A 216 13.16 14.43 -14.71
C ILE A 216 14.04 13.42 -13.98
N GLN A 217 14.99 13.86 -13.14
CA GLN A 217 15.82 12.97 -12.34
C GLN A 217 14.99 12.14 -11.35
N LYS A 218 13.98 12.73 -10.71
CA LYS A 218 13.04 11.98 -9.85
C LYS A 218 12.36 10.86 -10.64
N ILE A 219 11.82 11.17 -11.83
CA ILE A 219 11.19 10.16 -12.70
C ILE A 219 12.22 9.11 -13.12
N GLY A 220 13.44 9.49 -13.46
CA GLY A 220 14.53 8.57 -13.79
C GLY A 220 14.85 7.59 -12.65
N ASN A 221 14.85 8.06 -11.41
CA ASN A 221 15.03 7.22 -10.21
C ASN A 221 13.87 6.22 -10.03
N MET A 222 12.65 6.58 -10.40
CA MET A 222 11.50 5.67 -10.38
C MET A 222 11.63 4.56 -11.42
N LEU A 223 12.07 4.93 -12.64
CA LEU A 223 12.24 3.99 -13.76
C LEU A 223 13.41 3.04 -13.54
N SER A 224 14.46 3.53 -12.90
CA SER A 224 15.71 2.80 -12.69
C SER A 224 16.20 2.94 -11.26
N PRO A 225 15.50 2.33 -10.27
CA PRO A 225 15.94 2.34 -8.88
C PRO A 225 17.23 1.52 -8.72
N ASP A 226 18.06 1.91 -7.75
CA ASP A 226 19.25 1.15 -7.42
C ASP A 226 18.86 -0.21 -6.83
N PRO A 227 19.45 -1.32 -7.30
CA PRO A 227 19.20 -2.63 -6.74
C PRO A 227 19.83 -2.73 -5.33
N PRO A 228 19.20 -3.42 -4.37
CA PRO A 228 19.73 -3.55 -3.01
C PRO A 228 21.12 -4.21 -2.97
N ASP A 229 21.37 -5.21 -3.82
CA ASP A 229 22.57 -6.05 -3.82
C ASP A 229 23.24 -6.12 -5.21
N GLY A 230 22.99 -5.14 -6.09
CA GLY A 230 23.49 -5.14 -7.46
C GLY A 230 24.45 -4.01 -7.77
N ASP A 231 25.08 -4.08 -8.96
CA ASP A 231 25.96 -3.03 -9.48
C ASP A 231 25.13 -1.75 -9.80
N PRO A 232 25.40 -0.62 -9.14
CA PRO A 232 24.69 0.63 -9.37
C PRO A 232 25.01 1.29 -10.72
N PHE A 233 26.04 0.84 -11.42
CA PHE A 233 26.47 1.40 -12.71
C PHE A 233 25.35 1.40 -13.75
N TRP A 234 24.67 0.25 -13.92
CA TRP A 234 23.64 0.09 -14.95
C TRP A 234 22.40 0.97 -14.71
N PRO A 235 21.81 1.00 -13.49
CA PRO A 235 20.73 1.93 -13.20
C PRO A 235 21.15 3.40 -13.33
N ALA A 236 22.34 3.77 -12.88
CA ALA A 236 22.84 5.14 -12.98
C ALA A 236 22.98 5.58 -14.43
N SER A 237 23.62 4.75 -15.27
CA SER A 237 23.76 5.03 -16.70
C SER A 237 22.40 5.13 -17.41
N CYS A 238 21.43 4.28 -17.04
CA CYS A 238 20.06 4.39 -17.57
C CYS A 238 19.39 5.70 -17.15
N ARG A 239 19.60 6.18 -15.92
CA ARG A 239 19.05 7.46 -15.42
C ARG A 239 19.66 8.65 -16.16
N THR A 240 20.97 8.63 -16.39
CA THR A 240 21.66 9.68 -17.16
C THR A 240 21.16 9.71 -18.60
N LEU A 241 21.04 8.56 -19.25
CA LEU A 241 20.48 8.47 -20.61
C LEU A 241 19.02 8.97 -20.64
N PHE A 242 18.21 8.58 -19.68
CA PHE A 242 16.82 9.07 -19.56
C PHE A 242 16.78 10.60 -19.43
N LEU A 243 17.65 11.19 -18.59
CA LEU A 243 17.74 12.63 -18.41
C LEU A 243 18.05 13.33 -19.73
N GLY A 244 19.06 12.85 -20.47
CA GLY A 244 19.45 13.43 -21.76
C GLY A 244 18.32 13.37 -22.79
N LEU A 245 17.68 12.21 -22.94
CA LEU A 245 16.57 12.01 -23.88
C LEU A 245 15.33 12.80 -23.50
N ALA A 246 14.97 12.84 -22.22
CA ALA A 246 13.84 13.62 -21.74
C ALA A 246 14.06 15.11 -21.95
N LEU A 247 15.24 15.65 -21.59
CA LEU A 247 15.58 17.04 -21.84
C LEU A 247 15.52 17.37 -23.34
N TYR A 248 16.07 16.50 -24.20
CA TYR A 248 15.97 16.66 -25.64
C TYR A 248 14.52 16.80 -26.13
N VAL A 249 13.62 15.95 -25.62
CA VAL A 249 12.19 15.99 -25.95
C VAL A 249 11.54 17.30 -25.46
N PHE A 250 11.89 17.76 -24.26
CA PHE A 250 11.37 19.01 -23.69
C PHE A 250 11.90 20.26 -24.40
N GLU A 251 13.13 20.23 -24.88
CA GLU A 251 13.82 21.34 -25.51
C GLU A 251 13.62 21.39 -27.03
N THR A 252 12.93 20.38 -27.60
CA THR A 252 12.62 20.34 -29.03
C THR A 252 11.20 20.82 -29.29
N PRO A 253 11.03 22.00 -29.93
CA PRO A 253 9.70 22.55 -30.20
C PRO A 253 8.82 21.59 -31.00
N GLY A 254 7.57 21.42 -30.59
CA GLY A 254 6.60 20.55 -31.26
C GLY A 254 6.80 19.05 -31.10
N MET A 255 7.79 18.60 -30.33
CA MET A 255 8.01 17.20 -30.03
C MET A 255 7.06 16.77 -28.90
N PRO A 256 6.34 15.63 -29.02
CA PRO A 256 5.46 15.13 -27.96
C PRO A 256 6.26 14.77 -26.69
N ARG A 257 5.90 15.37 -25.56
CA ARG A 257 6.57 15.10 -24.27
C ARG A 257 6.00 13.82 -23.64
N THR A 258 6.35 12.66 -24.22
CA THR A 258 5.83 11.35 -23.80
C THR A 258 6.93 10.31 -23.71
N PHE A 259 6.70 9.26 -22.90
CA PHE A 259 7.61 8.12 -22.85
C PHE A 259 7.72 7.39 -24.19
N GLY A 260 6.61 7.27 -24.93
CA GLY A 260 6.63 6.70 -26.26
C GLY A 260 7.54 7.46 -27.22
N GLU A 261 7.58 8.80 -27.10
CA GLU A 261 8.53 9.60 -27.90
C GLU A 261 9.98 9.37 -27.48
N ILE A 262 10.27 9.32 -26.18
CA ILE A 262 11.61 8.97 -25.68
C ILE A 262 12.08 7.63 -26.23
N VAL A 263 11.19 6.60 -26.24
CA VAL A 263 11.49 5.30 -26.83
C VAL A 263 11.76 5.41 -28.33
N ARG A 264 10.96 6.16 -29.05
CA ARG A 264 11.17 6.39 -30.50
C ARG A 264 12.51 7.06 -30.78
N GLN A 265 12.93 8.00 -29.96
CA GLN A 265 14.21 8.71 -30.16
C GLN A 265 15.43 7.80 -29.92
N ILE A 266 15.38 6.89 -28.93
CA ILE A 266 16.52 5.98 -28.67
C ILE A 266 16.54 4.77 -29.63
N MET A 267 15.41 4.41 -30.22
CA MET A 267 15.32 3.31 -31.19
C MET A 267 15.66 3.73 -32.62
N PHE A 268 15.71 5.03 -32.89
CA PHE A 268 16.00 5.57 -34.21
C PHE A 268 17.49 5.44 -34.55
N GLY A 269 17.82 4.98 -35.72
CA GLY A 269 19.20 4.89 -36.22
C GLY A 269 19.46 3.68 -37.12
N GLU A 270 18.91 3.66 -38.34
CA GLU A 270 19.41 2.75 -39.38
C GLU A 270 20.62 3.37 -40.06
N GLY A 271 21.77 2.68 -40.04
CA GLY A 271 22.94 2.99 -40.83
C GLY A 271 24.01 3.87 -40.19
N GLU A 272 23.80 4.38 -38.96
CA GLU A 272 24.82 5.08 -38.15
C GLU A 272 24.92 4.45 -36.78
N THR A 273 26.07 4.57 -36.12
CA THR A 273 26.14 4.22 -34.71
C THR A 273 25.26 5.18 -33.92
N ILE A 274 24.62 4.70 -32.87
CA ILE A 274 23.73 5.53 -32.04
C ILE A 274 24.47 6.73 -31.43
N GLY A 275 25.76 6.57 -31.16
CA GLY A 275 26.63 7.65 -30.68
C GLY A 275 26.84 8.76 -31.73
N GLU A 276 27.08 8.39 -32.98
CA GLU A 276 27.20 9.35 -34.09
C GLU A 276 25.89 10.07 -34.36
N HIS A 277 24.77 9.34 -34.32
CA HIS A 277 23.46 9.95 -34.49
C HIS A 277 23.21 11.05 -33.44
N TRP A 278 23.44 10.79 -32.15
CA TRP A 278 23.27 11.80 -31.11
C TRP A 278 24.29 12.93 -31.19
N LYS A 279 25.54 12.65 -31.61
CA LYS A 279 26.54 13.67 -31.83
C LYS A 279 26.11 14.63 -32.95
N ASN A 280 25.63 14.11 -34.08
CA ASN A 280 25.14 14.91 -35.21
C ASN A 280 23.95 15.80 -34.80
N ILE A 281 23.00 15.25 -33.99
CA ILE A 281 21.88 16.03 -33.43
C ILE A 281 22.37 17.19 -32.57
N ILE A 282 23.36 16.96 -31.70
CA ILE A 282 23.91 18.02 -30.83
C ILE A 282 24.56 19.11 -31.67
N GLU A 283 25.39 18.74 -32.67
CA GLU A 283 26.07 19.68 -33.58
C GLU A 283 25.05 20.49 -34.40
N GLU A 284 24.03 19.85 -34.95
CA GLU A 284 22.95 20.52 -35.69
C GLU A 284 22.19 21.52 -34.80
N ARG A 285 21.91 21.12 -33.56
CA ARG A 285 21.19 21.98 -32.59
C ARG A 285 22.05 23.13 -32.11
N ASP A 286 23.38 22.97 -31.95
CA ASP A 286 24.29 24.04 -31.57
C ASP A 286 24.43 25.10 -32.69
N ALA A 287 24.28 24.70 -33.95
CA ALA A 287 24.22 25.61 -35.08
C ALA A 287 22.86 26.30 -35.27
N SER A 288 21.84 25.88 -34.51
CA SER A 288 20.45 26.39 -34.61
C SER A 288 20.16 27.51 -33.60
N PRO A 289 19.10 28.32 -33.81
CA PRO A 289 18.66 29.33 -32.84
C PRO A 289 18.23 28.78 -31.47
N ASN A 290 18.00 27.48 -31.38
CA ASN A 290 17.53 26.80 -30.17
C ASN A 290 18.51 25.69 -29.76
N PRO A 291 19.69 26.00 -29.23
CA PRO A 291 20.67 25.02 -28.80
C PRO A 291 20.15 24.23 -27.61
N LEU A 292 20.68 23.01 -27.45
CA LEU A 292 20.36 22.17 -26.28
C LEU A 292 21.03 22.75 -25.02
N SER A 293 20.37 22.57 -23.86
CA SER A 293 20.94 22.98 -22.58
C SER A 293 22.24 22.24 -22.28
N SER A 294 23.09 22.83 -21.43
CA SER A 294 24.33 22.18 -20.98
C SER A 294 24.05 20.85 -20.26
N ALA A 295 22.98 20.77 -19.50
CA ALA A 295 22.57 19.54 -18.82
C ALA A 295 22.17 18.43 -19.81
N CYS A 296 21.39 18.77 -20.84
CA CYS A 296 21.03 17.83 -21.92
C CYS A 296 22.26 17.30 -22.64
N LYS A 297 23.14 18.21 -23.08
CA LYS A 297 24.39 17.84 -23.76
C LYS A 297 25.30 16.98 -22.90
N ALA A 298 25.49 17.34 -21.62
CA ALA A 298 26.33 16.57 -20.71
C ALA A 298 25.79 15.13 -20.52
N ALA A 299 24.49 14.98 -20.34
CA ALA A 299 23.87 13.66 -20.16
C ALA A 299 23.94 12.80 -21.45
N LEU A 300 23.80 13.41 -22.63
CA LEU A 300 23.96 12.70 -23.91
C LEU A 300 25.42 12.37 -24.20
N TYR A 301 26.37 13.27 -23.92
CA TYR A 301 27.79 13.00 -24.09
C TYR A 301 28.32 11.90 -23.18
N ASP A 302 27.84 11.80 -21.95
CA ASP A 302 28.15 10.67 -21.07
C ASP A 302 27.84 9.33 -21.76
N PHE A 303 26.70 9.23 -22.42
CA PHE A 303 26.32 8.05 -23.20
C PHE A 303 27.17 7.90 -24.46
N ILE A 304 27.43 8.99 -25.24
CA ILE A 304 28.17 8.97 -26.52
C ILE A 304 29.61 8.52 -26.32
N PHE A 305 30.29 9.00 -25.27
CA PHE A 305 31.69 8.67 -25.00
C PHE A 305 31.93 7.33 -24.33
N THR A 306 30.87 6.61 -24.03
CA THR A 306 31.00 5.25 -23.51
C THR A 306 31.44 4.27 -24.61
N SER A 307 32.27 3.27 -24.30
CA SER A 307 32.75 2.28 -25.27
C SER A 307 31.57 1.57 -25.98
N GLY A 308 31.72 1.23 -27.25
CA GLY A 308 30.64 0.72 -28.11
C GLY A 308 29.87 -0.47 -27.53
N ASN A 309 30.57 -1.44 -26.90
CA ASN A 309 29.94 -2.59 -26.25
C ASN A 309 29.10 -2.17 -25.00
N THR A 310 29.66 -1.29 -24.18
CA THR A 310 28.99 -0.75 -23.00
C THR A 310 27.80 0.11 -23.39
N GLN A 311 27.98 0.97 -24.42
CA GLN A 311 26.90 1.79 -24.98
C GLN A 311 25.72 0.94 -25.47
N SER A 312 26.01 -0.13 -26.22
CA SER A 312 24.98 -1.09 -26.68
C SER A 312 24.26 -1.77 -25.51
N SER A 313 24.99 -2.11 -24.45
CA SER A 313 24.44 -2.74 -23.25
C SER A 313 23.57 -1.77 -22.44
N ILE A 314 24.00 -0.50 -22.27
CA ILE A 314 23.19 0.55 -21.64
C ILE A 314 21.90 0.77 -22.44
N ARG A 315 22.02 0.91 -23.77
CA ARG A 315 20.86 1.06 -24.65
C ARG A 315 19.86 -0.09 -24.49
N LYS A 316 20.33 -1.34 -24.54
CA LYS A 316 19.48 -2.53 -24.36
C LYS A 316 18.81 -2.56 -23.00
N THR A 317 19.55 -2.28 -21.92
CA THR A 317 19.00 -2.22 -20.56
C THR A 317 17.94 -1.12 -20.42
N PHE A 318 18.19 0.03 -21.01
CA PHE A 318 17.26 1.16 -21.02
C PHE A 318 15.99 0.84 -21.81
N THR A 319 16.14 0.35 -23.05
CA THR A 319 15.01 0.03 -23.92
C THR A 319 14.15 -1.11 -23.35
N ALA A 320 14.75 -2.11 -22.73
CA ALA A 320 14.01 -3.19 -22.06
C ALA A 320 13.08 -2.68 -20.96
N LYS A 321 13.44 -1.62 -20.24
CA LYS A 321 12.56 -1.00 -19.23
C LYS A 321 11.39 -0.23 -19.83
N LEU A 322 11.59 0.35 -21.02
CA LEU A 322 10.61 1.20 -21.70
C LEU A 322 9.89 0.49 -22.84
N GLU A 323 10.11 -0.80 -23.07
CA GLU A 323 9.45 -1.55 -24.15
C GLU A 323 7.92 -1.55 -24.05
N LEU A 324 7.37 -1.37 -22.84
CA LEU A 324 5.94 -1.21 -22.61
C LEU A 324 5.31 -0.13 -23.49
N TRP A 325 6.03 0.95 -23.74
CA TRP A 325 5.56 2.08 -24.57
C TRP A 325 5.62 1.83 -26.08
N LEU A 326 6.16 0.68 -26.50
CA LEU A 326 5.98 0.17 -27.87
C LEU A 326 4.56 -0.33 -28.11
N ASN A 327 3.83 -0.66 -27.04
CA ASN A 327 2.41 -1.02 -27.14
C ASN A 327 1.57 0.24 -27.38
N PRO A 328 0.86 0.35 -28.54
CA PRO A 328 0.08 1.55 -28.87
C PRO A 328 -1.02 1.89 -27.85
N LEU A 329 -1.57 0.89 -27.15
CA LEU A 329 -2.58 1.13 -26.09
C LEU A 329 -1.97 1.83 -24.90
N ILE A 330 -0.76 1.42 -24.49
CA ILE A 330 -0.04 2.02 -23.36
C ILE A 330 0.46 3.41 -23.74
N ASP A 331 1.06 3.57 -24.92
CA ASP A 331 1.50 4.87 -25.43
C ASP A 331 0.32 5.85 -25.47
N ALA A 332 -0.83 5.44 -25.97
CA ALA A 332 -2.06 6.23 -25.96
C ALA A 332 -2.53 6.61 -24.55
N ALA A 333 -2.58 5.62 -23.64
CA ALA A 333 -3.05 5.83 -22.27
C ALA A 333 -2.13 6.75 -21.44
N THR A 334 -0.86 6.87 -21.86
CA THR A 334 0.17 7.67 -21.18
C THR A 334 0.67 8.87 -21.98
N SER A 335 -0.08 9.30 -23.00
CA SER A 335 0.31 10.41 -23.89
C SER A 335 -0.05 11.80 -23.38
N LYS A 336 -1.04 11.92 -22.52
CA LYS A 336 -1.49 13.17 -21.89
C LYS A 336 -2.19 12.86 -20.55
N SER A 337 -2.37 13.86 -19.70
CA SER A 337 -3.11 13.71 -18.46
C SER A 337 -4.51 14.31 -18.59
N THR A 338 -5.53 13.49 -18.32
CA THR A 338 -6.94 13.93 -18.29
C THR A 338 -7.39 14.32 -16.88
N VAL A 339 -6.57 14.04 -15.87
CA VAL A 339 -6.80 14.33 -14.45
C VAL A 339 -5.54 14.94 -13.87
N ASP A 340 -5.66 16.04 -13.15
CA ASP A 340 -4.53 16.62 -12.43
C ASP A 340 -4.38 15.94 -11.05
N LEU A 341 -3.34 15.11 -10.91
CA LEU A 341 -3.06 14.38 -9.68
C LEU A 341 -2.70 15.28 -8.49
N ARG A 342 -2.27 16.53 -8.72
CA ARG A 342 -1.98 17.53 -7.66
C ARG A 342 -3.24 17.93 -6.90
N LYS A 343 -4.41 17.79 -7.52
CA LYS A 343 -5.70 18.23 -6.98
C LYS A 343 -6.40 17.21 -6.08
N LEU A 344 -5.81 16.03 -5.84
CA LEU A 344 -6.44 14.98 -5.05
C LEU A 344 -6.78 15.39 -3.61
N ARG A 345 -6.14 16.42 -3.07
CA ARG A 345 -6.43 16.95 -1.72
C ARG A 345 -7.19 18.27 -1.73
N SER A 346 -7.32 18.94 -2.85
CA SER A 346 -8.10 20.18 -3.01
C SER A 346 -9.47 19.95 -3.64
N GLU A 347 -9.60 18.91 -4.47
CA GLU A 347 -10.85 18.49 -5.13
C GLU A 347 -11.19 17.05 -4.76
N LYS A 348 -12.48 16.67 -4.86
CA LYS A 348 -12.87 15.27 -4.62
C LYS A 348 -12.74 14.46 -5.90
N ILE A 349 -11.70 13.66 -5.95
CA ILE A 349 -11.38 12.82 -7.11
C ILE A 349 -11.27 11.35 -6.67
N SER A 350 -11.81 10.45 -7.47
CA SER A 350 -11.77 8.99 -7.23
C SER A 350 -11.11 8.29 -8.40
N ILE A 351 -9.93 7.74 -8.17
CA ILE A 351 -9.18 6.99 -9.18
C ILE A 351 -9.23 5.51 -8.85
N TYR A 352 -9.70 4.71 -9.80
CA TYR A 352 -9.67 3.25 -9.74
C TYR A 352 -8.59 2.73 -10.69
N ILE A 353 -7.56 2.11 -10.15
CA ILE A 353 -6.51 1.43 -10.93
C ILE A 353 -7.03 0.02 -11.20
N GLY A 354 -7.74 -0.13 -12.32
CA GLY A 354 -8.53 -1.32 -12.64
C GLY A 354 -7.79 -2.28 -13.55
N ILE A 355 -6.79 -3.00 -13.04
CA ILE A 355 -5.92 -3.89 -13.80
C ILE A 355 -6.28 -5.35 -13.53
N LYS A 356 -6.33 -6.17 -14.59
CA LYS A 356 -6.62 -7.60 -14.45
C LYS A 356 -5.41 -8.36 -13.89
N PRO A 357 -5.63 -9.49 -13.18
CA PRO A 357 -4.53 -10.28 -12.62
C PRO A 357 -3.49 -10.72 -13.68
N ALA A 358 -3.92 -11.01 -14.89
CA ALA A 358 -3.03 -11.42 -15.98
C ALA A 358 -2.10 -10.30 -16.49
N ASP A 359 -2.47 -9.04 -16.25
CA ASP A 359 -1.75 -7.87 -16.75
C ASP A 359 -0.90 -7.21 -15.65
N LEU A 360 -0.96 -7.70 -14.39
CA LEU A 360 -0.32 -7.06 -13.25
C LEU A 360 1.20 -7.02 -13.37
N ASP A 361 1.83 -8.16 -13.65
CA ASP A 361 3.28 -8.26 -13.79
C ASP A 361 3.77 -7.40 -14.96
N TYR A 362 3.04 -7.45 -16.08
CA TYR A 362 3.33 -6.65 -17.27
C TYR A 362 3.24 -5.15 -17.01
N LEU A 363 2.26 -4.70 -16.23
CA LEU A 363 2.02 -3.27 -15.94
C LEU A 363 2.64 -2.80 -14.63
N GLN A 364 3.43 -3.63 -13.95
CA GLN A 364 4.01 -3.33 -12.64
C GLN A 364 4.75 -1.99 -12.62
N LEU A 365 5.57 -1.72 -13.64
CA LEU A 365 6.32 -0.47 -13.75
C LEU A 365 5.39 0.75 -13.81
N ILE A 366 4.34 0.69 -14.61
CA ILE A 366 3.37 1.79 -14.78
C ILE A 366 2.58 2.01 -13.50
N ILE A 367 2.15 0.92 -12.82
CA ILE A 367 1.44 1.02 -11.53
C ILE A 367 2.33 1.68 -10.48
N ASN A 368 3.58 1.26 -10.37
CA ASN A 368 4.54 1.80 -9.41
C ASN A 368 4.86 3.27 -9.71
N LEU A 369 5.06 3.62 -10.97
CA LEU A 369 5.31 5.00 -11.40
C LEU A 369 4.11 5.91 -11.10
N LEU A 370 2.88 5.48 -11.41
CA LEU A 370 1.66 6.21 -11.09
C LEU A 370 1.49 6.37 -9.56
N ALA A 371 1.67 5.28 -8.80
CA ALA A 371 1.58 5.28 -7.34
C ALA A 371 2.59 6.26 -6.72
N GLN A 372 3.85 6.21 -7.18
CA GLN A 372 4.89 7.10 -6.71
C GLN A 372 4.58 8.54 -7.03
N GLN A 373 4.16 8.85 -8.25
CA GLN A 373 3.84 10.22 -8.64
C GLN A 373 2.63 10.77 -7.86
N ILE A 374 1.58 9.96 -7.64
CA ILE A 374 0.45 10.38 -6.80
C ILE A 374 0.93 10.76 -5.40
N LEU A 375 1.76 9.93 -4.77
CA LEU A 375 2.24 10.21 -3.41
C LEU A 375 3.17 11.43 -3.41
N GLU A 376 4.16 11.52 -4.29
CA GLU A 376 5.11 12.63 -4.33
C GLU A 376 4.44 13.97 -4.58
N LEU A 377 3.50 14.05 -5.53
CA LEU A 377 2.78 15.29 -5.82
C LEU A 377 1.89 15.74 -4.65
N ASN A 378 1.36 14.79 -3.87
CA ASN A 378 0.48 15.10 -2.74
C ASN A 378 1.24 15.18 -1.39
N MET A 379 2.56 15.04 -1.37
CA MET A 379 3.42 15.27 -0.20
C MET A 379 4.30 16.53 -0.33
N GLN A 380 3.99 17.45 -1.27
CA GLN A 380 4.77 18.68 -1.45
C GLN A 380 4.46 19.71 -0.36
N GLU A 381 3.21 19.80 0.07
CA GLU A 381 2.74 20.79 1.04
C GLU A 381 1.92 20.12 2.13
N MET A 382 2.03 20.61 3.35
CA MET A 382 1.18 20.17 4.46
C MET A 382 -0.18 20.88 4.45
N PRO A 383 -1.27 20.24 4.92
CA PRO A 383 -2.57 20.88 5.04
C PRO A 383 -2.58 22.10 5.99
N GLU A 384 -1.63 22.16 6.91
CA GLU A 384 -1.43 23.28 7.84
C GLU A 384 -0.90 24.53 7.13
N ASP A 385 -0.08 24.34 6.10
CA ASP A 385 0.54 25.41 5.31
C ASP A 385 -0.38 25.89 4.18
N ASN A 386 -1.26 25.01 3.66
CA ASN A 386 -2.15 25.33 2.54
C ASN A 386 -3.62 24.98 2.85
N PRO A 387 -4.47 25.98 3.15
CA PRO A 387 -5.89 25.78 3.47
C PRO A 387 -6.74 25.23 2.32
N GLU A 388 -6.24 25.23 1.09
CA GLU A 388 -6.96 24.65 -0.06
C GLU A 388 -6.95 23.11 -0.02
N LEU A 389 -6.01 22.50 0.72
CA LEU A 389 -5.89 21.06 0.89
C LEU A 389 -6.93 20.53 1.89
N LYS A 390 -8.20 20.63 1.55
CA LYS A 390 -9.36 20.40 2.44
C LYS A 390 -9.69 18.92 2.65
N TYR A 391 -9.30 18.06 1.71
CA TYR A 391 -9.75 16.66 1.67
C TYR A 391 -8.64 15.70 2.04
N GLN A 392 -9.02 14.60 2.67
CA GLN A 392 -8.13 13.47 2.87
C GLN A 392 -8.06 12.62 1.61
N LEU A 393 -6.91 12.03 1.33
CA LEU A 393 -6.73 11.05 0.28
C LEU A 393 -6.75 9.64 0.89
N GLY A 394 -7.82 8.88 0.63
CA GLY A 394 -7.86 7.46 0.96
C GLY A 394 -7.03 6.65 -0.05
N TRP A 395 -5.92 6.06 0.41
CA TRP A 395 -5.06 5.20 -0.39
C TRP A 395 -5.41 3.74 -0.11
N ILE A 396 -6.30 3.15 -0.92
CA ILE A 396 -6.83 1.80 -0.70
C ILE A 396 -6.16 0.80 -1.64
N MET A 397 -5.45 -0.17 -1.07
CA MET A 397 -4.72 -1.18 -1.82
C MET A 397 -5.31 -2.56 -1.54
N ASP A 398 -6.32 -3.00 -2.35
CA ASP A 398 -7.05 -4.28 -2.13
C ASP A 398 -6.15 -5.52 -2.19
N GLU A 399 -5.03 -5.42 -2.87
CA GLU A 399 -3.97 -6.45 -2.89
C GLU A 399 -2.61 -5.75 -2.94
N PHE A 400 -2.15 -5.30 -1.77
CA PHE A 400 -0.97 -4.43 -1.68
C PHE A 400 0.31 -5.04 -2.26
N THR A 401 0.46 -6.35 -2.16
CA THR A 401 1.64 -7.07 -2.66
C THR A 401 1.56 -7.48 -4.13
N ALA A 402 0.39 -7.30 -4.77
CA ALA A 402 0.19 -7.74 -6.15
C ALA A 402 1.03 -6.97 -7.19
N PRO A 403 1.20 -5.64 -7.12
CA PRO A 403 2.09 -4.92 -8.02
C PRO A 403 3.57 -5.04 -7.62
N GLY A 404 3.95 -6.01 -6.79
CA GLY A 404 5.30 -6.15 -6.29
C GLY A 404 5.70 -5.09 -5.26
N ARG A 405 7.01 -4.88 -5.11
CA ARG A 405 7.54 -3.88 -4.17
C ARG A 405 7.33 -2.47 -4.72
N MET A 406 6.71 -1.60 -3.92
CA MET A 406 6.57 -0.17 -4.18
C MET A 406 7.53 0.60 -3.26
N PRO A 407 8.71 1.03 -3.75
CA PRO A 407 9.75 1.64 -2.90
C PRO A 407 9.29 2.90 -2.19
N ILE A 408 8.45 3.70 -2.84
CA ILE A 408 7.93 4.95 -2.27
C ILE A 408 7.11 4.69 -1.00
N VAL A 409 6.22 3.69 -1.02
CA VAL A 409 5.38 3.37 0.15
C VAL A 409 6.25 2.95 1.33
N ALA A 410 7.25 2.10 1.07
CA ALA A 410 8.19 1.65 2.10
C ALA A 410 8.94 2.83 2.77
N LYS A 411 9.25 3.88 2.01
CA LYS A 411 9.96 5.07 2.50
C LYS A 411 9.04 6.10 3.18
N THR A 412 7.79 6.22 2.73
CA THR A 412 6.94 7.36 3.11
C THR A 412 5.77 7.02 4.01
N ILE A 413 5.48 5.73 4.25
CA ILE A 413 4.29 5.30 5.00
C ILE A 413 4.16 5.98 6.38
N GLY A 414 5.26 6.21 7.08
CA GLY A 414 5.27 6.89 8.37
C GLY A 414 4.91 8.38 8.31
N TYR A 415 5.05 9.01 7.14
CA TYR A 415 4.81 10.44 6.96
C TYR A 415 3.44 10.74 6.34
N LEU A 416 2.79 9.77 5.71
CA LEU A 416 1.55 9.96 4.94
C LEU A 416 0.44 10.64 5.76
N GLY A 417 0.35 10.32 7.06
CA GLY A 417 -0.65 10.90 7.96
C GLY A 417 -0.56 12.42 8.05
N GLY A 418 0.65 12.99 8.17
CA GLY A 418 0.87 14.44 8.20
C GLY A 418 0.39 15.16 6.94
N TYR A 419 0.40 14.47 5.80
CA TYR A 419 -0.10 14.98 4.53
C TYR A 419 -1.58 14.67 4.26
N ASN A 420 -2.35 14.20 5.26
CA ASN A 420 -3.75 13.75 5.09
C ASN A 420 -3.92 12.64 4.05
N ILE A 421 -2.89 11.82 3.84
CA ILE A 421 -2.96 10.61 2.99
C ILE A 421 -3.12 9.41 3.92
N ARG A 422 -4.23 8.68 3.79
CA ARG A 422 -4.58 7.58 4.68
C ARG A 422 -4.49 6.23 3.97
N PRO A 423 -3.48 5.42 4.28
CA PRO A 423 -3.37 4.09 3.69
C PRO A 423 -4.37 3.10 4.31
N LEU A 424 -5.05 2.34 3.47
CA LEU A 424 -5.78 1.13 3.83
C LEU A 424 -5.14 -0.03 3.06
N ILE A 425 -4.20 -0.68 3.73
CA ILE A 425 -3.36 -1.72 3.14
C ILE A 425 -4.02 -3.08 3.38
N ILE A 426 -4.24 -3.84 2.33
CA ILE A 426 -4.86 -5.16 2.43
C ILE A 426 -3.92 -6.21 1.87
N VAL A 427 -3.61 -7.21 2.69
CA VAL A 427 -2.75 -8.35 2.33
C VAL A 427 -3.49 -9.67 2.60
N GLN A 428 -3.08 -10.73 1.92
CA GLN A 428 -3.65 -12.05 2.16
C GLN A 428 -3.07 -12.70 3.43
N SER A 429 -1.81 -12.38 3.75
CA SER A 429 -1.13 -12.79 4.98
C SER A 429 0.07 -11.87 5.24
N LEU A 430 0.50 -11.77 6.49
CA LEU A 430 1.72 -11.04 6.86
C LEU A 430 2.97 -11.68 6.24
N SER A 431 2.98 -13.01 6.06
CA SER A 431 4.10 -13.70 5.39
C SER A 431 4.27 -13.26 3.94
N GLN A 432 3.19 -12.92 3.23
CA GLN A 432 3.26 -12.39 1.87
C GLN A 432 3.86 -10.97 1.87
N LEU A 433 3.51 -10.15 2.86
CA LEU A 433 4.10 -8.81 3.03
C LEU A 433 5.62 -8.91 3.26
N ILE A 434 6.04 -9.82 4.16
CA ILE A 434 7.46 -10.08 4.45
C ILE A 434 8.21 -10.58 3.21
N ALA A 435 7.61 -11.48 2.43
CA ALA A 435 8.22 -12.00 1.20
C ALA A 435 8.45 -10.90 0.15
N THR A 436 7.55 -9.90 0.07
CA THR A 436 7.65 -8.81 -0.92
C THR A 436 8.60 -7.70 -0.47
N TYR A 437 8.57 -7.33 0.81
CA TYR A 437 9.27 -6.14 1.30
C TYR A 437 10.52 -6.43 2.16
N GLY A 438 10.70 -7.68 2.60
CA GLY A 438 11.64 -8.05 3.64
C GLY A 438 11.08 -7.81 5.05
N GLU A 439 11.66 -8.46 6.06
CA GLU A 439 11.11 -8.47 7.43
C GLU A 439 11.06 -7.08 8.07
N GLN A 440 12.16 -6.31 7.97
CA GLN A 440 12.27 -4.98 8.59
C GLN A 440 11.27 -3.98 8.00
N VAL A 441 11.18 -3.90 6.67
CA VAL A 441 10.25 -2.97 6.00
C VAL A 441 8.81 -3.39 6.22
N ALA A 442 8.52 -4.70 6.20
CA ALA A 442 7.19 -5.21 6.50
C ALA A 442 6.75 -4.86 7.92
N GLN A 443 7.66 -4.98 8.90
CA GLN A 443 7.39 -4.59 10.28
C GLN A 443 7.11 -3.09 10.40
N THR A 444 7.92 -2.24 9.74
CA THR A 444 7.68 -0.78 9.69
C THR A 444 6.30 -0.46 9.11
N ILE A 445 5.88 -1.14 8.03
CA ILE A 445 4.56 -0.95 7.45
C ILE A 445 3.44 -1.29 8.45
N ILE A 446 3.61 -2.37 9.21
CA ILE A 446 2.63 -2.78 10.23
C ILE A 446 2.54 -1.73 11.34
N GLU A 447 3.68 -1.31 11.86
CA GLU A 447 3.78 -0.34 12.98
C GLU A 447 3.27 1.06 12.63
N CYS A 448 3.36 1.47 11.37
CA CYS A 448 2.79 2.74 10.89
C CYS A 448 1.25 2.71 10.74
N CYS A 449 0.60 1.55 10.92
CA CYS A 449 -0.84 1.43 10.86
C CYS A 449 -1.46 1.48 12.26
N ALA A 450 -2.36 2.44 12.52
CA ALA A 450 -3.04 2.58 13.82
C ALA A 450 -3.97 1.42 14.17
N ALA A 451 -4.41 0.66 13.17
CA ALA A 451 -5.27 -0.48 13.36
C ALA A 451 -4.86 -1.65 12.46
N GLU A 452 -4.84 -2.85 13.04
CA GLU A 452 -4.66 -4.09 12.32
C GLU A 452 -5.96 -4.92 12.40
N LEU A 453 -6.54 -5.22 11.25
CA LEU A 453 -7.71 -6.09 11.12
C LEU A 453 -7.25 -7.49 10.74
N LEU A 454 -7.65 -8.47 11.54
CA LEU A 454 -7.33 -9.85 11.31
C LEU A 454 -8.57 -10.70 11.07
N TYR A 455 -8.61 -11.35 9.92
CA TYR A 455 -9.58 -12.42 9.62
C TYR A 455 -9.00 -13.78 10.01
N ALA A 456 -9.87 -14.78 10.20
CA ALA A 456 -9.43 -16.12 10.57
C ALA A 456 -8.24 -16.61 9.72
N PRO A 457 -7.03 -16.74 10.28
CA PRO A 457 -5.85 -17.12 9.52
C PRO A 457 -5.90 -18.61 9.16
N LYS A 458 -5.36 -18.96 7.97
CA LYS A 458 -5.19 -20.36 7.56
C LYS A 458 -3.90 -20.96 8.14
N SER A 459 -2.85 -20.14 8.27
CA SER A 459 -1.55 -20.54 8.78
C SER A 459 -1.60 -20.83 10.29
N ARG A 460 -0.97 -21.95 10.70
CA ARG A 460 -0.81 -22.28 12.13
C ARG A 460 0.13 -21.28 12.82
N ARG A 461 1.20 -20.86 12.13
CA ARG A 461 2.18 -19.88 12.66
C ARG A 461 1.47 -18.57 12.96
N GLN A 462 0.77 -17.99 12.00
CA GLN A 462 0.03 -16.74 12.20
C GLN A 462 -1.04 -16.87 13.30
N ALA A 463 -1.73 -18.02 13.42
CA ALA A 463 -2.71 -18.23 14.49
C ALA A 463 -2.05 -18.27 15.88
N LYS A 464 -0.82 -18.79 15.97
CA LYS A 464 -0.03 -18.79 17.21
C LYS A 464 0.42 -17.36 17.54
N ASP A 465 1.00 -16.65 16.57
CA ASP A 465 1.47 -15.27 16.75
C ASP A 465 0.33 -14.37 17.27
N VAL A 466 -0.87 -14.52 16.69
CA VAL A 466 -2.08 -13.80 17.14
C VAL A 466 -2.52 -14.21 18.54
N SER A 467 -2.46 -15.51 18.86
CA SER A 467 -2.78 -16.00 20.22
C SER A 467 -1.83 -15.42 21.26
N ASP A 468 -0.54 -15.33 20.93
CA ASP A 468 0.48 -14.76 21.81
C ASP A 468 0.29 -13.22 21.93
N GLN A 469 -0.06 -12.53 20.86
CA GLN A 469 -0.38 -11.09 20.85
C GLN A 469 -1.63 -10.75 21.69
N LEU A 470 -2.63 -11.63 21.72
CA LEU A 470 -3.82 -11.48 22.55
C LEU A 470 -3.53 -11.56 24.06
N GLY A 471 -2.41 -12.16 24.44
CA GLY A 471 -1.97 -12.31 25.81
C GLY A 471 -2.73 -13.37 26.60
N ASN A 472 -2.38 -13.48 27.89
CA ASN A 472 -2.92 -14.46 28.80
C ASN A 472 -3.96 -13.87 29.76
N THR A 473 -4.95 -14.68 30.12
CA THR A 473 -5.90 -14.41 31.20
C THR A 473 -5.73 -15.43 32.30
N THR A 474 -5.99 -15.04 33.54
CA THR A 474 -5.96 -15.94 34.70
C THR A 474 -7.25 -16.72 34.78
N VAL A 475 -7.18 -18.04 34.71
CA VAL A 475 -8.31 -18.94 34.84
C VAL A 475 -8.14 -19.75 36.11
N LYS A 476 -9.22 -19.85 36.91
CA LYS A 476 -9.23 -20.68 38.11
C LYS A 476 -9.47 -22.14 37.74
N ASN A 477 -8.50 -22.97 38.04
CA ASN A 477 -8.65 -24.43 37.93
C ASN A 477 -8.99 -25.01 39.31
N THR A 478 -10.14 -25.65 39.42
CA THR A 478 -10.58 -26.28 40.67
C THR A 478 -10.46 -27.79 40.55
N SER A 479 -9.48 -28.35 41.26
CA SER A 479 -9.31 -29.79 41.40
C SER A 479 -10.08 -30.26 42.63
N LYS A 480 -10.95 -31.26 42.46
CA LYS A 480 -11.68 -31.92 43.52
C LYS A 480 -11.10 -33.32 43.76
N SER A 481 -10.47 -33.51 44.91
CA SER A 481 -10.02 -34.82 45.33
C SER A 481 -11.03 -35.42 46.31
N ARG A 482 -11.56 -36.61 45.99
CA ARG A 482 -12.38 -37.38 46.89
C ARG A 482 -11.67 -38.70 47.20
N PRO A 483 -11.47 -39.06 48.48
CA PRO A 483 -10.95 -40.39 48.81
C PRO A 483 -11.94 -41.47 48.36
N GLN A 484 -11.42 -42.54 47.77
CA GLN A 484 -12.22 -43.63 47.20
C GLN A 484 -12.89 -44.49 48.29
N PHE A 485 -12.33 -44.46 49.52
CA PHE A 485 -12.86 -45.13 50.70
C PHE A 485 -12.62 -44.26 51.94
N GLY A 486 -13.65 -44.02 52.75
CA GLY A 486 -13.62 -43.39 54.06
C GLY A 486 -14.45 -42.10 54.20
N MET A 487 -14.85 -41.77 55.45
CA MET A 487 -15.67 -40.59 55.82
C MET A 487 -14.91 -39.25 55.80
N LYS A 488 -13.80 -39.13 55.10
CA LYS A 488 -13.08 -37.84 55.02
C LYS A 488 -13.69 -36.93 53.96
N SER A 489 -13.95 -35.68 54.33
CA SER A 489 -14.43 -34.66 53.42
C SER A 489 -13.44 -34.44 52.27
N GLY A 490 -13.96 -34.38 51.03
CA GLY A 490 -13.12 -34.09 49.84
C GLY A 490 -12.47 -32.71 49.93
N THR A 491 -11.23 -32.62 49.49
CA THR A 491 -10.48 -31.36 49.45
C THR A 491 -10.68 -30.69 48.09
N ASN A 492 -11.11 -29.41 48.06
CA ASN A 492 -11.13 -28.59 46.87
C ASN A 492 -9.87 -27.74 46.86
N SER A 493 -8.98 -27.99 45.91
CA SER A 493 -7.82 -27.11 45.64
C SER A 493 -8.12 -26.23 44.45
N THR A 494 -8.00 -24.93 44.65
CA THR A 494 -8.17 -23.94 43.57
C THR A 494 -6.80 -23.31 43.26
N SER A 495 -6.32 -23.49 42.04
CA SER A 495 -5.09 -22.87 41.55
C SER A 495 -5.40 -21.91 40.40
N ASP A 496 -4.67 -20.79 40.38
CA ASP A 496 -4.73 -19.85 39.25
C ASP A 496 -3.74 -20.34 38.18
N THR A 497 -4.20 -20.51 36.95
CA THR A 497 -3.38 -20.97 35.81
C THR A 497 -3.48 -19.98 34.65
N PRO A 498 -2.35 -19.72 33.92
CA PRO A 498 -2.38 -18.91 32.72
C PRO A 498 -3.12 -19.66 31.59
N ARG A 499 -3.98 -18.97 30.87
CA ARG A 499 -4.57 -19.44 29.63
C ARG A 499 -4.55 -18.31 28.61
N PRO A 500 -4.11 -18.55 27.36
CA PRO A 500 -4.26 -17.58 26.29
C PRO A 500 -5.72 -17.09 26.18
N LEU A 501 -5.92 -15.79 25.93
CA LEU A 501 -7.29 -15.23 25.77
C LEU A 501 -8.06 -15.96 24.68
N MET A 502 -7.38 -16.31 23.57
CA MET A 502 -7.83 -17.28 22.58
C MET A 502 -6.69 -18.26 22.26
N LEU A 503 -6.99 -19.53 22.25
CA LEU A 503 -6.04 -20.54 21.79
C LEU A 503 -5.84 -20.43 20.27
N PRO A 504 -4.68 -20.86 19.71
CA PRO A 504 -4.44 -20.80 18.26
C PRO A 504 -5.53 -21.46 17.42
N GLN A 505 -6.12 -22.56 17.88
CA GLN A 505 -7.26 -23.20 17.23
C GLN A 505 -8.53 -22.36 17.29
N GLU A 506 -8.78 -21.62 18.37
CA GLU A 506 -9.94 -20.72 18.51
C GLU A 506 -9.79 -19.52 17.56
N VAL A 507 -8.58 -18.98 17.39
CA VAL A 507 -8.27 -17.93 16.42
C VAL A 507 -8.58 -18.39 14.99
N ARG A 508 -8.18 -19.62 14.63
CA ARG A 508 -8.51 -20.20 13.31
C ARG A 508 -10.01 -20.46 13.14
N MET A 509 -10.76 -20.62 14.22
CA MET A 509 -12.19 -20.87 14.25
C MET A 509 -13.05 -19.61 14.48
N LEU A 510 -12.50 -18.40 14.28
CA LEU A 510 -13.26 -17.14 14.35
C LEU A 510 -14.49 -17.13 13.42
N GLY A 511 -14.48 -17.98 12.40
CA GLY A 511 -15.58 -18.15 11.47
C GLY A 511 -15.69 -17.03 10.42
N LYS A 512 -16.76 -17.09 9.62
CA LYS A 512 -16.95 -16.17 8.49
C LYS A 512 -17.47 -14.79 8.91
N LYS A 513 -18.05 -14.66 10.11
CA LYS A 513 -18.75 -13.43 10.55
C LYS A 513 -17.93 -12.55 11.48
N ARG A 514 -16.96 -13.11 12.20
CA ARG A 514 -16.17 -12.41 13.22
C ARG A 514 -14.79 -12.07 12.72
N GLN A 515 -14.19 -11.07 13.35
CA GLN A 515 -12.82 -10.61 13.13
C GLN A 515 -12.24 -10.03 14.42
N LEU A 516 -10.93 -9.94 14.46
CA LEU A 516 -10.18 -9.23 15.49
C LEU A 516 -9.70 -7.90 14.91
N ILE A 517 -9.70 -6.87 15.75
CA ILE A 517 -9.10 -5.59 15.44
C ILE A 517 -8.17 -5.23 16.60
N PHE A 518 -6.89 -5.05 16.28
CA PHE A 518 -5.89 -4.51 17.17
C PHE A 518 -5.79 -3.02 16.91
N VAL A 519 -5.92 -2.22 17.95
CA VAL A 519 -5.77 -0.77 17.92
C VAL A 519 -4.78 -0.40 19.00
N GLU A 520 -3.93 0.55 18.71
CA GLU A 520 -2.91 1.00 19.63
C GLU A 520 -3.51 1.46 20.96
N ASN A 521 -2.83 1.15 22.09
CA ASN A 521 -3.21 1.54 23.45
C ASN A 521 -4.60 1.05 23.94
N MET A 522 -5.16 -0.02 23.35
CA MET A 522 -6.42 -0.58 23.84
C MET A 522 -6.48 -2.12 23.74
N ASN A 523 -7.43 -2.70 24.49
CA ASN A 523 -7.69 -4.13 24.39
C ASN A 523 -8.20 -4.49 22.99
N THR A 524 -7.85 -5.70 22.54
CA THR A 524 -8.27 -6.21 21.23
C THR A 524 -9.78 -6.25 21.10
N ILE A 525 -10.30 -5.80 19.97
CA ILE A 525 -11.72 -5.76 19.68
C ILE A 525 -12.11 -7.05 18.95
N LEU A 526 -12.99 -7.85 19.55
CA LEU A 526 -13.66 -8.96 18.88
C LEU A 526 -15.01 -8.47 18.36
N CYS A 527 -15.17 -8.31 17.05
CA CYS A 527 -16.35 -7.72 16.45
C CYS A 527 -16.87 -8.50 15.24
N GLU A 528 -17.98 -8.05 14.68
CA GLU A 528 -18.53 -8.60 13.45
C GLU A 528 -17.92 -7.91 12.21
N LYS A 529 -17.79 -8.70 11.12
CA LYS A 529 -17.47 -8.16 9.79
C LYS A 529 -18.66 -7.39 9.24
N VAL A 530 -18.39 -6.35 8.50
CA VAL A 530 -19.42 -5.67 7.71
C VAL A 530 -19.69 -6.49 6.43
N PHE A 531 -20.94 -6.52 6.00
CA PHE A 531 -21.34 -7.09 4.71
C PHE A 531 -22.15 -6.04 3.97
N TYR A 532 -21.53 -5.32 3.00
CA TYR A 532 -22.18 -4.20 2.31
C TYR A 532 -23.58 -4.56 1.77
N TYR A 533 -23.76 -5.76 1.26
CA TYR A 533 -25.03 -6.23 0.70
C TYR A 533 -26.10 -6.55 1.76
N LYS A 534 -25.77 -6.53 3.07
CA LYS A 534 -26.73 -6.70 4.18
C LYS A 534 -27.16 -5.37 4.80
N GLU A 535 -26.27 -4.37 4.76
CA GLU A 535 -26.51 -3.08 5.39
C GLU A 535 -27.35 -2.17 4.49
N ARG A 536 -28.46 -1.65 5.03
CA ARG A 536 -29.42 -0.81 4.28
C ARG A 536 -28.76 0.44 3.73
N VAL A 537 -27.82 1.04 4.45
CA VAL A 537 -27.11 2.24 4.04
C VAL A 537 -26.31 2.01 2.76
N PHE A 538 -25.61 0.87 2.63
CA PHE A 538 -24.82 0.58 1.44
C PHE A 538 -25.69 0.12 0.26
N LYS A 539 -26.75 -0.67 0.52
CA LYS A 539 -27.68 -1.07 -0.55
C LYS A 539 -28.26 0.12 -1.31
N LYS A 540 -28.57 1.22 -0.61
CA LYS A 540 -29.07 2.44 -1.22
C LYS A 540 -28.04 3.16 -2.09
N ARG A 541 -26.76 2.89 -1.88
CA ARG A 541 -25.61 3.50 -2.58
C ARG A 541 -25.10 2.66 -3.75
N LEU A 542 -25.67 1.48 -4.00
CA LEU A 542 -25.35 0.66 -5.16
C LEU A 542 -26.06 1.24 -6.39
N LEU A 543 -25.41 2.15 -7.09
CA LEU A 543 -25.89 2.80 -8.30
C LEU A 543 -25.24 2.15 -9.53
N PRO A 544 -25.81 2.31 -10.73
CA PRO A 544 -25.18 1.88 -11.98
C PRO A 544 -23.75 2.43 -12.09
N PRO A 545 -22.79 1.66 -12.62
CA PRO A 545 -21.39 2.09 -12.68
C PRO A 545 -21.22 3.35 -13.54
N ALA A 546 -20.24 4.17 -13.18
CA ALA A 546 -19.84 5.31 -13.99
C ALA A 546 -19.33 4.83 -15.36
N ILE A 547 -19.51 5.67 -16.37
CA ILE A 547 -18.98 5.41 -17.71
C ILE A 547 -17.65 6.16 -17.83
N GLN A 548 -16.57 5.41 -18.04
CA GLN A 548 -15.27 5.97 -18.38
C GLN A 548 -15.26 6.33 -19.87
N ALA A 549 -14.90 7.56 -20.18
CA ALA A 549 -14.74 8.00 -21.57
C ALA A 549 -13.62 7.22 -22.27
N ILE A 550 -13.71 7.10 -23.58
CA ILE A 550 -12.66 6.55 -24.43
C ILE A 550 -11.52 7.57 -24.46
N GLY A 551 -10.30 7.10 -24.20
CA GLY A 551 -9.11 7.92 -24.33
C GLY A 551 -8.93 8.36 -25.79
N ASP A 552 -8.72 9.66 -25.97
CA ASP A 552 -8.46 10.26 -27.28
C ASP A 552 -6.97 10.09 -27.62
N TYR A 553 -6.67 9.41 -28.71
CA TYR A 553 -5.32 9.15 -29.15
C TYR A 553 -5.19 9.33 -30.66
N THR A 554 -4.38 10.28 -31.01
CA THR A 554 -3.88 10.41 -32.38
C THR A 554 -2.43 9.90 -32.36
N PRO A 555 -2.12 8.78 -33.02
CA PRO A 555 -0.74 8.31 -33.09
C PRO A 555 0.11 9.43 -33.69
N PRO A 556 1.32 9.66 -33.15
CA PRO A 556 2.24 10.62 -33.77
C PRO A 556 2.44 10.19 -35.24
N PRO A 557 2.50 11.16 -36.17
CA PRO A 557 2.74 10.84 -37.56
C PRO A 557 4.02 10.00 -37.65
N ALA A 558 3.96 8.87 -38.32
CA ALA A 558 5.16 8.10 -38.63
C ALA A 558 6.14 9.06 -39.26
N LYS A 559 7.29 9.30 -38.63
CA LYS A 559 8.38 10.05 -39.28
C LYS A 559 8.71 9.23 -40.52
N VAL A 560 8.22 9.67 -41.69
CA VAL A 560 8.68 9.18 -42.96
C VAL A 560 10.16 9.61 -43.01
N SER A 561 11.06 8.67 -42.81
CA SER A 561 12.47 8.89 -43.09
C SER A 561 12.51 9.42 -44.49
N LYS A 562 13.00 10.65 -44.68
CA LYS A 562 13.34 11.13 -46.04
C LYS A 562 14.21 10.04 -46.64
N PRO A 563 13.88 9.51 -47.83
CA PRO A 563 14.74 8.53 -48.45
C PRO A 563 16.15 9.16 -48.47
N LYS A 564 17.11 8.48 -47.86
CA LYS A 564 18.52 8.92 -47.93
C LYS A 564 18.82 9.22 -49.41
N PRO A 565 19.47 10.35 -49.75
CA PRO A 565 19.97 10.51 -51.08
C PRO A 565 20.78 9.25 -51.39
N LYS A 566 20.45 8.60 -52.50
CA LYS A 566 21.20 7.41 -52.95
C LYS A 566 22.68 7.79 -52.87
N PRO A 567 23.54 7.00 -52.21
CA PRO A 567 24.97 7.29 -52.21
C PRO A 567 25.37 7.44 -53.65
N ASP A 568 26.08 8.54 -53.97
CA ASP A 568 26.67 8.73 -55.29
C ASP A 568 27.49 7.48 -55.57
N VAL A 569 27.04 6.68 -56.51
CA VAL A 569 27.74 5.51 -57.00
C VAL A 569 29.07 6.00 -57.57
N LYS A 570 30.14 5.85 -56.79
CA LYS A 570 31.46 6.00 -57.35
C LYS A 570 31.62 4.97 -58.43
N PRO A 571 31.94 5.32 -59.66
CA PRO A 571 32.09 4.34 -60.70
C PRO A 571 33.33 3.48 -60.46
N GLU A 572 33.15 2.16 -60.17
CA GLU A 572 33.62 1.10 -61.00
C GLU A 572 35.12 0.79 -60.93
N ALA A 573 35.41 -0.39 -60.38
CA ALA A 573 36.61 -1.12 -60.74
C ALA A 573 36.39 -1.77 -62.15
N GLN A 574 37.19 -1.37 -63.11
CA GLN A 574 37.26 -2.07 -64.42
C GLN A 574 38.22 -3.26 -64.26
N VAL A 575 37.74 -4.45 -64.48
CA VAL A 575 38.52 -5.69 -64.47
C VAL A 575 38.56 -6.26 -65.87
N LEU A 576 39.73 -6.73 -66.31
CA LEU A 576 39.87 -7.46 -67.57
C LEU A 576 39.34 -8.87 -67.42
N ASN A 577 38.40 -9.30 -68.29
CA ASN A 577 37.99 -10.70 -68.35
C ASN A 577 39.10 -11.54 -69.02
N GLU A 578 38.98 -12.88 -68.95
CA GLU A 578 39.97 -13.82 -69.52
C GLU A 578 40.19 -13.63 -71.03
N ALA A 579 39.32 -12.91 -71.71
CA ALA A 579 39.41 -12.59 -73.12
C ALA A 579 40.10 -11.18 -73.38
N GLY A 580 40.63 -10.51 -72.34
CA GLY A 580 41.29 -9.25 -72.42
C GLY A 580 40.40 -8.01 -72.68
N GLN A 581 39.07 -8.15 -72.42
CA GLN A 581 38.10 -7.07 -72.58
C GLN A 581 37.85 -6.41 -71.22
N LEU A 582 37.82 -5.08 -71.15
CA LEU A 582 37.43 -4.31 -69.96
C LEU A 582 35.94 -4.50 -69.69
N VAL A 583 35.61 -5.20 -68.59
CA VAL A 583 34.24 -5.38 -68.10
C VAL A 583 34.07 -4.52 -66.88
N THR A 584 33.04 -3.72 -66.89
CA THR A 584 32.68 -2.86 -65.80
C THR A 584 31.85 -3.64 -64.76
N ILE A 585 32.38 -3.91 -63.58
CA ILE A 585 31.64 -4.54 -62.49
C ILE A 585 30.90 -3.47 -61.73
N VAL A 586 29.58 -3.47 -61.80
CA VAL A 586 28.70 -2.62 -60.99
C VAL A 586 28.38 -3.34 -59.70
N THR A 587 29.10 -3.01 -58.62
CA THR A 587 28.73 -3.46 -57.27
C THR A 587 27.59 -2.58 -56.75
N ARG A 588 26.39 -3.17 -56.59
CA ARG A 588 25.26 -2.52 -55.93
C ARG A 588 24.79 -3.33 -54.74
N PRO A 589 24.30 -2.69 -53.67
CA PRO A 589 23.71 -3.44 -52.56
C PRO A 589 22.47 -4.21 -53.04
N ILE A 590 22.30 -5.44 -52.58
CA ILE A 590 21.17 -6.32 -52.87
C ILE A 590 19.87 -5.62 -52.40
N GLY A 591 18.95 -5.38 -53.34
CA GLY A 591 17.63 -4.82 -53.10
C GLY A 591 16.55 -5.91 -52.93
N VAL A 592 15.36 -5.51 -52.47
CA VAL A 592 14.20 -6.43 -52.33
C VAL A 592 13.84 -7.09 -53.64
N GLU A 593 14.03 -6.38 -54.78
CA GLU A 593 13.81 -6.89 -56.14
C GLU A 593 14.78 -8.03 -56.53
N ASP A 594 15.96 -8.03 -55.94
CA ASP A 594 16.97 -9.07 -56.17
C ASP A 594 16.59 -10.36 -55.41
N ILE A 595 15.97 -10.24 -54.23
CA ILE A 595 15.51 -11.34 -53.43
C ILE A 595 14.31 -12.05 -54.11
N GLU A 596 13.40 -11.27 -54.70
CA GLU A 596 12.25 -11.83 -55.47
C GLU A 596 12.68 -12.53 -56.77
N SER A 597 13.87 -12.24 -57.26
CA SER A 597 14.42 -12.87 -58.50
C SER A 597 15.44 -13.98 -58.22
N ILE A 598 15.69 -14.33 -56.96
CA ILE A 598 16.73 -15.30 -56.55
C ILE A 598 16.46 -16.70 -57.12
N ASP A 599 15.18 -17.11 -57.21
CA ASP A 599 14.75 -18.39 -57.76
C ASP A 599 15.01 -18.55 -59.28
N LYS A 600 15.33 -17.46 -59.95
CA LYS A 600 15.58 -17.43 -61.42
C LYS A 600 17.06 -17.33 -61.77
N ARG A 601 17.94 -17.23 -60.77
CA ARG A 601 19.38 -17.11 -60.97
C ARG A 601 20.06 -18.45 -60.76
N SER A 602 21.02 -18.76 -61.63
CA SER A 602 21.89 -19.94 -61.50
C SER A 602 23.02 -19.62 -60.52
N LEU A 603 23.54 -20.65 -59.83
CA LEU A 603 24.75 -20.53 -59.01
C LEU A 603 25.96 -20.02 -59.77
N THR A 604 25.95 -20.25 -61.11
CA THR A 604 26.99 -19.71 -62.02
C THR A 604 26.91 -18.19 -62.26
N ASP A 605 25.83 -17.53 -61.84
CA ASP A 605 25.70 -16.07 -61.92
C ASP A 605 26.41 -15.34 -60.76
N TYR A 606 26.88 -16.14 -59.79
CA TYR A 606 27.72 -15.69 -58.69
C TYR A 606 29.15 -16.18 -58.95
N ASN A 607 30.09 -15.34 -58.86
CA ASN A 607 31.51 -15.69 -59.06
C ASN A 607 32.07 -16.41 -57.84
N ILE A 608 31.56 -17.63 -57.56
CA ILE A 608 31.95 -18.46 -56.44
C ILE A 608 33.00 -19.46 -56.94
N ASP A 609 34.20 -19.41 -56.40
CA ASP A 609 35.22 -20.38 -56.66
C ASP A 609 34.97 -21.67 -55.87
N PHE A 610 34.30 -22.62 -56.56
CA PHE A 610 33.96 -23.92 -55.98
C PHE A 610 35.16 -24.85 -55.82
N GLU A 611 36.32 -24.57 -56.47
CA GLU A 611 37.52 -25.42 -56.36
C GLU A 611 38.20 -25.23 -54.97
N ASN A 612 37.97 -24.15 -54.28
CA ASN A 612 38.54 -23.86 -52.99
C ASN A 612 37.60 -24.14 -51.78
N ILE A 613 36.42 -24.69 -52.03
CA ILE A 613 35.50 -25.08 -50.95
C ILE A 613 35.87 -26.50 -50.48
N THR A 614 36.22 -26.61 -49.20
CA THR A 614 36.54 -27.90 -48.56
C THR A 614 35.25 -28.72 -48.42
N THR A 615 35.24 -29.94 -49.00
CA THR A 615 34.13 -30.87 -48.87
C THR A 615 34.35 -31.75 -47.65
N PRO A 616 33.32 -32.03 -46.84
CA PRO A 616 33.44 -32.92 -45.69
C PRO A 616 33.70 -34.37 -46.17
N SER A 617 34.61 -35.07 -45.53
CA SER A 617 35.03 -36.45 -45.91
C SER A 617 34.55 -37.50 -44.92
N GLY A 618 33.87 -37.14 -43.85
CA GLY A 618 33.41 -38.04 -42.80
C GLY A 618 31.92 -38.38 -42.91
N ASP A 619 31.57 -39.64 -42.53
CA ASP A 619 30.17 -40.05 -42.36
C ASP A 619 30.00 -40.77 -41.02
N PRO A 620 29.45 -40.12 -39.97
CA PRO A 620 28.80 -38.79 -39.97
C PRO A 620 29.77 -37.60 -39.96
N VAL A 621 29.36 -36.47 -40.55
CA VAL A 621 30.07 -35.19 -40.59
C VAL A 621 30.16 -34.65 -39.17
N THR A 622 31.35 -34.29 -38.70
CA THR A 622 31.58 -33.70 -37.38
C THR A 622 31.32 -32.17 -37.38
N ASP A 623 31.03 -31.60 -36.21
CA ASP A 623 30.80 -30.16 -36.07
C ASP A 623 32.02 -29.32 -36.49
N GLU A 624 33.25 -29.84 -36.31
CA GLU A 624 34.48 -29.21 -36.74
C GLU A 624 34.66 -29.20 -38.25
N GLU A 625 34.29 -30.28 -38.94
CA GLU A 625 34.26 -30.35 -40.40
C GLU A 625 33.18 -29.42 -40.98
N MET A 626 32.04 -29.30 -40.33
CA MET A 626 30.98 -28.37 -40.75
C MET A 626 31.45 -26.91 -40.63
N GLN A 627 32.15 -26.56 -39.55
CA GLN A 627 32.71 -25.20 -39.37
C GLN A 627 33.82 -24.91 -40.39
N ALA A 628 34.66 -25.90 -40.75
CA ALA A 628 35.69 -25.75 -41.76
C ALA A 628 35.11 -25.52 -43.19
N VAL A 629 34.02 -26.27 -43.52
CA VAL A 629 33.28 -26.05 -44.77
C VAL A 629 32.67 -24.67 -44.82
N PHE A 630 32.04 -24.20 -43.71
CA PHE A 630 31.40 -22.90 -43.61
C PHE A 630 32.43 -21.77 -43.68
N GLY A 631 33.60 -21.95 -43.04
CA GLY A 631 34.71 -21.01 -43.13
C GLY A 631 35.31 -20.87 -44.52
N SER A 632 35.50 -22.01 -45.24
CA SER A 632 36.01 -21.98 -46.63
C SER A 632 35.00 -21.35 -47.61
N PHE A 633 33.70 -21.60 -47.41
CA PHE A 633 32.63 -21.00 -48.17
C PHE A 633 32.57 -19.44 -47.98
N LEU A 634 32.68 -18.98 -46.71
CA LEU A 634 32.70 -17.55 -46.41
C LEU A 634 33.90 -16.87 -47.03
N ASN A 635 35.06 -17.52 -47.02
CA ASN A 635 36.28 -16.96 -47.63
C ASN A 635 36.17 -16.91 -49.16
N SER A 636 35.51 -17.87 -49.81
CA SER A 636 35.30 -17.86 -51.27
C SER A 636 34.31 -16.82 -51.76
N ILE A 637 33.54 -16.21 -50.86
CA ILE A 637 32.62 -15.08 -51.15
C ILE A 637 33.29 -13.72 -50.84
N ALA A 638 34.33 -13.70 -49.99
CA ALA A 638 34.97 -12.47 -49.52
C ALA A 638 36.07 -11.92 -50.46
N ASP A 639 36.60 -12.73 -51.40
CA ASP A 639 37.48 -12.34 -52.48
C ASP A 639 36.67 -12.04 -53.76
#